data_b5960d44e25fad1e87a0ea9c69ba48b9
#
_entry.id   b5960d44e25fad1e87a0ea9c69ba48b9
#
_cell.length_a   1.000
_cell.length_b   1.000
_cell.length_c   1.000
_cell.angle_alpha   90.00
_cell.angle_beta   90.00
_cell.angle_gamma   90.00
#
_symmetry.space_group_name_H-M   'P 1'
#
loop_
_entity.id
_entity.type
_entity.pdbx_description
1 polymer ?
#
loop_
_entity_poly.entity_id
_entity_poly.type
_entity_poly.pdbx_seq_one_letter_code
_entity_poly.pdbx_strand_id
1 'polypeptide(L)'
;MSSREDVEDVETGERAEEQPFLTRETEGDGEASEAGATPSTSTRLNNPPAWSEKSRARRPHGLCKLSLFILLFLVTILGLSGLILSFPPKGTRNSDNDAHSHGDQEKTHQDDPNHGHTGDEKPSIVHYHEDIPGLPRLRDTSEYVLSPSWDRSSAPVTREYHWTIADGELNPDGVYRPMILINNQFPGPLVECNEGDTIIVQVENKAVNATSIHFHGLFQNGTNFMDGTVGVTQCPIAPNSNFTYEFVVQGQSGTYWYHAHHSAQASDGLLGPVVIHSKDELTLQELDYATDRVIMVQDHYHNTTAELLMGYLRPDGENDEPVPDNPLINGRGVRNCNDFKGWRCDSSNTSKPIFDLTAGQRHRLRFINAGAFAEFQIQIDEHPFYITEVDGTDVHPEPFHRLNILPAQRYSVIVDTNITTTDTYWLRARMVTHCFTTKNNRLQPEIRGIVRYISPNTKPLTSDPQSKEWSEAIEVQCRDLNTSALHPVQHMKPPPADDFVTLRSNFMIGDWRLARGFFNESTWHANATHPSLYRFLDAKPELSSLETPLAINDKAFDKEHDFVLQTKGIRTVDISINNFDDGAHPFHLHGHKFFLVAQGRSGYPPTAATLDKYLQEHSGILDNPLRRDTVTVEGYSWAIVRVVLDNPGLWTLHCHNTWHSESGMVMQLLVQSEVHGYHQERD
;
A
#
# COMPACT_ATOMS: atom_id res chain seq x y z
N MET A 1 7.70 -61.58 31.61
CA MET A 1 6.51 -62.04 30.93
C MET A 1 5.97 -60.82 30.18
N SER A 2 6.45 -60.55 29.01
CA SER A 2 6.12 -61.05 27.68
C SER A 2 4.69 -60.72 27.28
N SER A 3 4.58 -59.73 26.42
CA SER A 3 4.11 -59.91 25.04
C SER A 3 4.19 -58.60 24.29
N ARG A 4 4.98 -58.64 23.24
CA ARG A 4 5.00 -57.71 22.09
C ARG A 4 3.71 -57.98 21.29
N GLU A 5 3.10 -56.95 20.76
CA GLU A 5 2.29 -57.05 19.54
C GLU A 5 2.79 -56.01 18.55
N ASP A 6 3.15 -56.57 17.40
CA ASP A 6 3.60 -55.88 16.20
C ASP A 6 2.38 -55.25 15.54
N VAL A 7 2.54 -54.01 15.04
CA VAL A 7 1.60 -53.40 14.11
C VAL A 7 2.35 -53.07 12.83
N GLU A 8 1.85 -53.67 11.77
CA GLU A 8 2.37 -53.63 10.40
C GLU A 8 2.28 -52.24 9.80
N ASP A 9 3.35 -51.85 9.12
CA ASP A 9 3.43 -50.72 8.19
C ASP A 9 2.55 -50.99 6.94
N VAL A 10 1.68 -50.02 6.62
CA VAL A 10 1.03 -49.95 5.31
C VAL A 10 1.54 -48.71 4.61
N GLU A 11 2.56 -48.89 3.79
CA GLU A 11 2.97 -47.98 2.71
C GLU A 11 1.86 -47.93 1.64
N THR A 12 1.29 -46.77 1.41
CA THR A 12 0.60 -46.47 0.15
C THR A 12 1.30 -45.31 -0.52
N GLY A 13 2.26 -45.68 -1.39
CA GLY A 13 2.90 -44.77 -2.30
C GLY A 13 1.97 -44.47 -3.49
N GLU A 14 1.59 -43.23 -3.70
CA GLU A 14 1.15 -42.76 -4.99
C GLU A 14 2.29 -42.01 -5.69
N ARG A 15 2.78 -42.64 -6.77
CA ARG A 15 3.74 -42.04 -7.69
C ARG A 15 2.99 -41.09 -8.62
N ALA A 16 3.38 -39.82 -8.61
CA ALA A 16 3.07 -38.89 -9.70
C ALA A 16 3.93 -39.27 -10.91
N GLU A 17 3.27 -39.55 -12.03
CA GLU A 17 3.92 -39.80 -13.33
C GLU A 17 4.42 -38.47 -13.91
N GLU A 18 5.74 -38.34 -14.02
CA GLU A 18 6.40 -37.34 -14.86
C GLU A 18 6.27 -37.72 -16.33
N GLN A 19 5.67 -36.85 -17.13
CA GLN A 19 5.77 -36.97 -18.60
C GLN A 19 7.01 -36.20 -19.10
N PRO A 20 7.82 -36.83 -20.01
CA PRO A 20 9.06 -36.21 -20.47
C PRO A 20 8.81 -35.21 -21.60
N PHE A 21 9.53 -34.09 -21.54
CA PHE A 21 9.66 -33.09 -22.60
C PHE A 21 10.37 -33.68 -23.82
N LEU A 22 9.74 -33.52 -24.98
CA LEU A 22 10.31 -33.87 -26.29
C LEU A 22 11.44 -32.90 -26.66
N THR A 23 12.64 -33.41 -26.75
CA THR A 23 13.77 -32.80 -27.41
C THR A 23 13.60 -32.87 -28.92
N ARG A 24 13.86 -31.76 -29.58
CA ARG A 24 13.87 -31.61 -31.04
C ARG A 24 15.32 -31.73 -31.51
N GLU A 25 15.66 -32.87 -32.14
CA GLU A 25 16.90 -32.97 -32.93
C GLU A 25 16.65 -32.66 -34.39
N THR A 26 17.63 -32.01 -34.99
CA THR A 26 17.79 -31.64 -36.40
C THR A 26 18.51 -32.73 -37.17
N GLU A 27 18.29 -32.72 -38.47
CA GLU A 27 19.08 -33.24 -39.61
C GLU A 27 18.31 -34.24 -40.47
N GLY A 28 18.23 -33.94 -41.75
CA GLY A 28 19.00 -34.38 -42.88
C GLY A 28 18.19 -34.54 -44.15
N ASP A 29 18.58 -33.87 -45.15
CA ASP A 29 18.58 -34.03 -46.60
C ASP A 29 17.76 -35.12 -47.30
N GLY A 30 17.17 -34.75 -48.50
CA GLY A 30 16.81 -35.68 -49.54
C GLY A 30 15.80 -35.23 -50.58
N GLU A 31 16.31 -34.67 -51.65
CA GLU A 31 15.87 -34.53 -53.06
C GLU A 31 14.50 -35.01 -53.59
N ALA A 32 13.94 -34.05 -54.41
CA ALA A 32 13.40 -34.15 -55.76
C ALA A 32 12.14 -34.96 -56.12
N SER A 33 11.11 -34.32 -56.67
CA SER A 33 10.76 -34.36 -58.10
C SER A 33 9.40 -33.69 -58.41
N GLU A 34 9.46 -32.90 -59.44
CA GLU A 34 8.60 -32.32 -60.43
C GLU A 34 7.09 -32.69 -60.54
N ALA A 35 6.37 -31.67 -60.90
CA ALA A 35 5.33 -31.46 -61.94
C ALA A 35 4.00 -30.90 -61.33
N GLY A 36 3.45 -29.83 -61.79
CA GLY A 36 3.23 -29.21 -63.03
C GLY A 36 2.03 -28.28 -62.95
N ALA A 37 2.15 -27.19 -63.74
CA ALA A 37 1.06 -26.43 -64.37
C ALA A 37 0.25 -25.40 -63.58
N THR A 38 0.59 -24.16 -63.76
CA THR A 38 0.01 -22.82 -64.05
C THR A 38 -1.44 -22.77 -64.61
N PRO A 39 -2.09 -21.55 -64.84
CA PRO A 39 -1.95 -20.21 -64.21
C PRO A 39 -3.32 -19.51 -63.97
N SER A 40 -3.41 -18.41 -63.30
CA SER A 40 -4.09 -17.17 -63.72
C SER A 40 -4.19 -16.07 -62.68
N THR A 41 -3.81 -14.97 -63.14
CA THR A 41 -4.29 -13.59 -63.22
C THR A 41 -4.00 -12.64 -62.05
N SER A 42 -3.18 -11.70 -62.49
CA SER A 42 -2.80 -10.43 -61.89
C SER A 42 -3.96 -9.49 -61.50
N THR A 43 -3.84 -8.81 -60.40
CA THR A 43 -4.23 -7.39 -60.35
C THR A 43 -3.23 -6.61 -59.48
N ARG A 44 -2.57 -5.64 -60.13
CA ARG A 44 -1.71 -4.61 -59.52
C ARG A 44 -2.60 -3.64 -58.78
N LEU A 45 -2.16 -3.22 -57.58
CA LEU A 45 -2.56 -1.93 -57.02
C LEU A 45 -1.33 -1.16 -56.53
N ASN A 46 -1.28 0.05 -56.97
CA ASN A 46 -0.32 1.12 -57.03
C ASN A 46 0.34 1.49 -55.73
N ASN A 47 1.64 1.83 -55.84
CA ASN A 47 2.40 2.62 -54.87
C ASN A 47 1.95 4.10 -54.88
N PRO A 48 1.93 4.80 -53.72
CA PRO A 48 1.81 6.26 -53.70
C PRO A 48 3.15 6.96 -53.94
N PRO A 49 3.13 8.22 -54.45
CA PRO A 49 4.28 8.88 -55.00
C PRO A 49 5.18 9.54 -53.95
N ALA A 50 6.47 9.55 -54.26
CA ALA A 50 7.52 10.29 -53.58
C ALA A 50 7.30 11.81 -53.64
N TRP A 51 7.47 12.48 -52.47
CA TRP A 51 7.52 13.95 -52.42
C TRP A 51 8.97 14.43 -52.48
N SER A 52 9.24 15.26 -53.49
CA SER A 52 10.50 15.91 -53.74
C SER A 52 10.73 17.13 -52.81
N GLU A 53 11.93 17.22 -52.26
CA GLU A 53 12.43 18.42 -51.61
C GLU A 53 12.44 19.64 -52.55
N LYS A 54 11.86 20.75 -52.10
CA LYS A 54 12.19 22.09 -52.54
C LYS A 54 12.44 23.01 -51.38
N SER A 55 13.70 23.28 -51.15
CA SER A 55 14.24 24.33 -50.30
C SER A 55 13.68 25.70 -50.67
N ARG A 56 13.11 26.43 -49.69
CA ARG A 56 12.94 27.89 -49.76
C ARG A 56 13.33 28.51 -48.43
N ALA A 57 14.46 29.19 -48.47
CA ALA A 57 14.94 30.06 -47.42
C ALA A 57 13.92 31.18 -47.12
N ARG A 58 13.54 31.37 -45.87
CA ARG A 58 12.92 32.61 -45.36
C ARG A 58 13.68 33.11 -44.15
N ARG A 59 14.02 34.37 -44.18
CA ARG A 59 14.77 35.20 -43.21
C ARG A 59 13.98 35.33 -41.87
N PRO A 60 14.70 35.55 -40.76
CA PRO A 60 14.10 35.65 -39.46
C PRO A 60 13.58 37.08 -39.17
N HIS A 61 12.28 37.18 -38.85
CA HIS A 61 11.69 38.35 -38.20
C HIS A 61 11.08 37.86 -36.87
N GLY A 62 11.89 37.84 -35.82
CA GLY A 62 11.43 37.42 -34.50
C GLY A 62 12.06 38.13 -33.29
N LEU A 63 13.00 39.04 -33.51
CA LEU A 63 13.78 39.66 -32.42
C LEU A 63 13.17 40.94 -31.80
N CYS A 64 12.08 41.48 -32.37
CA CYS A 64 11.53 42.76 -31.88
C CYS A 64 10.38 42.65 -30.88
N LYS A 65 9.79 41.45 -30.68
CA LYS A 65 8.67 41.27 -29.69
C LYS A 65 9.14 40.83 -28.33
N LEU A 66 10.29 40.18 -28.20
CA LEU A 66 10.83 39.73 -26.92
C LEU A 66 11.39 40.89 -26.08
N SER A 67 11.98 41.89 -26.72
CA SER A 67 12.54 43.08 -26.04
C SER A 67 11.46 43.98 -25.43
N LEU A 68 10.26 44.01 -26.00
CA LEU A 68 9.15 44.82 -25.47
C LEU A 68 8.53 44.20 -24.22
N PHE A 69 8.46 42.89 -24.14
CA PHE A 69 7.97 42.18 -22.96
C PHE A 69 8.92 42.26 -21.75
N ILE A 70 10.22 42.22 -21.98
CA ILE A 70 11.22 42.35 -20.91
C ILE A 70 11.24 43.79 -20.37
N LEU A 71 11.03 44.80 -21.19
CA LEU A 71 10.97 46.18 -20.75
C LEU A 71 9.71 46.49 -19.95
N LEU A 72 8.54 45.92 -20.30
CA LEU A 72 7.29 46.05 -19.54
C LEU A 72 7.40 45.33 -18.18
N PHE A 73 8.07 44.18 -18.12
CA PHE A 73 8.25 43.44 -16.88
C PHE A 73 9.18 44.15 -15.88
N LEU A 74 10.24 44.79 -16.38
CA LEU A 74 11.15 45.60 -15.55
C LEU A 74 10.49 46.87 -15.02
N VAL A 75 9.61 47.50 -15.77
CA VAL A 75 8.87 48.72 -15.32
C VAL A 75 7.83 48.37 -14.25
N THR A 76 7.18 47.19 -14.31
CA THR A 76 6.27 46.75 -13.27
C THR A 76 6.96 46.37 -11.95
N ILE A 77 8.15 45.82 -12.00
CA ILE A 77 8.96 45.49 -10.79
C ILE A 77 9.43 46.78 -10.10
N LEU A 78 9.88 47.80 -10.86
CA LEU A 78 10.30 49.10 -10.30
C LEU A 78 9.14 49.89 -9.74
N GLY A 79 7.93 49.76 -10.31
CA GLY A 79 6.71 50.42 -9.79
C GLY A 79 6.23 49.82 -8.46
N LEU A 80 6.33 48.52 -8.28
CA LEU A 80 5.97 47.83 -7.03
C LEU A 80 6.98 48.08 -5.90
N SER A 81 8.25 48.25 -6.20
CA SER A 81 9.27 48.57 -5.20
C SER A 81 9.18 49.96 -4.61
N GLY A 82 8.56 50.91 -5.35
CA GLY A 82 8.32 52.30 -4.88
C GLY A 82 7.13 52.43 -3.91
N LEU A 83 6.22 51.46 -3.87
CA LEU A 83 5.03 51.54 -3.00
C LEU A 83 5.26 50.97 -1.58
N ILE A 84 6.35 50.25 -1.35
CA ILE A 84 6.67 49.58 -0.05
C ILE A 84 7.43 50.52 0.90
N LEU A 85 7.92 51.67 0.45
CA LEU A 85 8.76 52.57 1.26
C LEU A 85 8.05 53.77 1.86
N SER A 86 6.71 53.81 1.91
CA SER A 86 5.95 55.03 2.31
C SER A 86 5.06 54.87 3.55
N PHE A 87 5.35 53.96 4.49
CA PHE A 87 4.67 53.95 5.79
C PHE A 87 5.66 54.00 6.96
N PRO A 88 5.54 54.99 7.88
CA PRO A 88 6.40 55.08 9.06
C PRO A 88 5.91 54.16 10.19
N PRO A 89 6.82 53.66 11.05
CA PRO A 89 6.45 52.80 12.16
C PRO A 89 5.86 53.61 13.33
N LYS A 90 4.75 53.14 13.87
CA LYS A 90 4.20 53.67 15.13
C LYS A 90 4.77 52.93 16.32
N GLY A 91 5.23 53.72 17.25
CA GLY A 91 6.05 53.38 18.38
C GLY A 91 5.39 52.55 19.47
N THR A 92 6.25 51.87 20.15
CA THR A 92 6.10 51.21 21.44
C THR A 92 5.67 52.14 22.56
N ARG A 93 4.81 51.68 23.43
CA ARG A 93 4.62 52.19 24.77
C ARG A 93 4.57 51.07 25.78
N ASN A 94 5.62 50.96 26.59
CA ASN A 94 5.62 50.24 27.84
C ASN A 94 4.70 50.97 28.86
N SER A 95 4.09 50.20 29.75
CA SER A 95 3.87 50.63 31.12
C SER A 95 3.66 49.44 32.04
N ASP A 96 4.35 49.56 33.13
CA ASP A 96 4.65 48.64 34.21
C ASP A 96 3.47 48.28 35.12
N ASN A 97 3.65 47.15 35.81
CA ASN A 97 3.34 46.80 37.20
C ASN A 97 1.96 47.17 37.79
N ASP A 98 1.27 46.15 38.31
CA ASP A 98 1.15 46.03 39.76
C ASP A 98 0.58 44.66 40.20
N ALA A 99 1.23 44.10 41.20
CA ALA A 99 0.79 42.93 41.92
C ALA A 99 -0.23 43.31 43.02
N HIS A 100 -1.27 42.52 43.17
CA HIS A 100 -1.95 42.37 44.46
C HIS A 100 -2.56 40.98 44.65
N SER A 101 -2.10 40.36 45.70
CA SER A 101 -2.59 39.16 46.38
C SER A 101 -3.92 39.48 47.13
N HIS A 102 -4.75 38.45 47.28
CA HIS A 102 -5.68 38.09 48.36
C HIS A 102 -6.79 37.28 47.72
N GLY A 103 -7.29 36.14 48.21
CA GLY A 103 -7.37 35.61 49.54
C GLY A 103 -8.55 34.63 49.48
N ASP A 104 -8.37 33.50 50.12
CA ASP A 104 -9.34 32.40 50.25
C ASP A 104 -10.73 32.85 50.67
N GLN A 105 -11.76 32.25 50.06
CA GLN A 105 -13.00 31.95 50.80
C GLN A 105 -13.66 30.66 50.26
N GLU A 106 -13.54 29.61 51.06
CA GLU A 106 -14.42 28.47 51.11
C GLU A 106 -15.88 28.87 51.21
N LYS A 107 -16.75 28.32 50.36
CA LYS A 107 -18.19 28.20 50.64
C LYS A 107 -18.66 26.81 50.34
N THR A 108 -18.84 26.05 51.41
CA THR A 108 -19.66 24.86 51.52
C THR A 108 -21.10 25.16 51.06
N HIS A 109 -21.60 24.35 50.11
CA HIS A 109 -23.03 24.19 49.91
C HIS A 109 -23.37 22.68 49.95
N GLN A 110 -24.42 22.43 50.73
CA GLN A 110 -24.98 21.15 51.07
C GLN A 110 -25.56 20.42 49.85
N ASP A 111 -25.40 19.10 49.90
CA ASP A 111 -26.03 18.12 49.02
C ASP A 111 -27.55 18.13 49.10
N ASP A 112 -28.19 18.16 47.92
CA ASP A 112 -29.60 17.78 47.74
C ASP A 112 -29.64 16.57 46.79
N PRO A 113 -30.08 15.37 47.27
CA PRO A 113 -30.07 14.17 46.46
C PRO A 113 -31.42 13.98 45.77
N ASN A 114 -31.56 14.42 44.53
CA ASN A 114 -32.47 13.76 43.58
C ASN A 114 -32.56 14.52 42.25
N HIS A 115 -31.67 14.22 41.28
CA HIS A 115 -32.05 14.24 39.87
C HIS A 115 -31.08 13.28 39.14
N GLY A 116 -31.61 12.14 38.72
CA GLY A 116 -30.91 11.23 37.82
C GLY A 116 -30.64 11.91 36.47
N HIS A 117 -29.43 12.41 36.30
CA HIS A 117 -28.88 12.70 34.99
C HIS A 117 -28.23 11.42 34.48
N THR A 118 -28.80 10.83 33.44
CA THR A 118 -28.05 9.99 32.53
C THR A 118 -27.04 10.90 31.83
N GLY A 119 -25.90 11.09 32.49
CA GLY A 119 -24.79 11.81 31.89
C GLY A 119 -24.20 10.92 30.82
N ASP A 120 -24.27 11.35 29.58
CA ASP A 120 -23.35 10.89 28.56
C ASP A 120 -21.93 11.28 29.01
N GLU A 121 -21.23 10.34 29.66
CA GLU A 121 -19.81 10.50 29.95
C GLU A 121 -19.11 10.62 28.60
N LYS A 122 -18.56 11.80 28.32
CA LYS A 122 -17.69 11.98 27.14
C LYS A 122 -16.56 10.95 27.22
N PRO A 123 -16.28 10.24 26.12
CA PRO A 123 -15.18 9.28 26.11
C PRO A 123 -13.88 9.95 26.57
N SER A 124 -13.09 9.24 27.36
CA SER A 124 -11.80 9.75 27.82
C SER A 124 -10.86 9.96 26.63
N ILE A 125 -10.10 11.05 26.66
CA ILE A 125 -9.13 11.35 25.60
C ILE A 125 -7.74 10.92 26.08
N VAL A 126 -7.06 10.14 25.25
CA VAL A 126 -5.67 9.73 25.43
C VAL A 126 -4.81 10.48 24.42
N HIS A 127 -3.98 11.38 24.90
CA HIS A 127 -3.08 12.18 24.06
C HIS A 127 -1.75 11.46 23.88
N TYR A 128 -1.33 11.26 22.64
CA TYR A 128 -0.03 10.74 22.28
C TYR A 128 0.89 11.89 21.86
N HIS A 129 1.66 12.41 22.82
CA HIS A 129 2.70 13.39 22.55
C HIS A 129 4.04 12.69 22.41
N GLU A 130 4.62 12.83 21.26
CA GLU A 130 5.94 12.31 20.96
C GLU A 130 6.96 13.46 21.00
N ASP A 131 8.07 13.23 21.70
CA ASP A 131 9.19 14.17 21.67
C ASP A 131 9.79 14.22 20.27
N ILE A 132 9.71 15.37 19.61
CA ILE A 132 10.27 15.56 18.28
C ILE A 132 11.78 15.76 18.43
N PRO A 133 12.63 14.86 17.91
CA PRO A 133 14.08 15.02 17.96
C PRO A 133 14.54 16.30 17.25
N GLY A 134 15.54 16.95 17.77
CA GLY A 134 16.11 18.15 17.13
C GLY A 134 16.80 17.87 15.79
N LEU A 135 17.19 16.61 15.54
CA LEU A 135 17.75 16.14 14.26
C LEU A 135 16.98 14.91 13.77
N PRO A 136 16.84 14.73 12.46
CA PRO A 136 16.26 13.53 11.88
C PRO A 136 16.91 12.25 12.39
N ARG A 137 16.12 11.23 12.73
CA ARG A 137 16.61 9.93 13.19
C ARG A 137 15.79 8.76 12.65
N LEU A 138 16.42 7.59 12.60
CA LEU A 138 15.72 6.32 12.43
C LEU A 138 15.13 5.88 13.77
N ARG A 139 13.85 5.40 13.74
CA ARG A 139 13.25 4.78 14.93
C ARG A 139 13.95 3.50 15.30
N ASP A 140 13.91 3.15 16.57
CA ASP A 140 14.38 1.85 17.01
C ASP A 140 13.33 0.77 16.73
N THR A 141 13.78 -0.45 16.43
CA THR A 141 12.89 -1.59 16.18
C THR A 141 12.04 -1.98 17.40
N SER A 142 12.47 -1.62 18.60
CA SER A 142 11.72 -1.83 19.83
C SER A 142 10.49 -0.92 19.94
N GLU A 143 10.44 0.20 19.23
CA GLU A 143 9.27 1.10 19.19
C GLU A 143 8.05 0.46 18.47
N TYR A 144 8.25 -0.66 17.80
CA TYR A 144 7.20 -1.44 17.14
C TYR A 144 6.86 -2.76 17.84
N VAL A 145 7.25 -2.89 19.12
CA VAL A 145 6.83 -3.97 20.01
C VAL A 145 5.58 -3.52 20.76
N LEU A 146 4.48 -4.27 20.58
CA LEU A 146 3.21 -3.96 21.22
C LEU A 146 3.25 -4.24 22.71
N SER A 147 2.49 -3.47 23.50
CA SER A 147 2.46 -3.63 24.94
C SER A 147 1.81 -4.97 25.34
N PRO A 148 2.49 -5.85 26.07
CA PRO A 148 1.88 -7.08 26.55
C PRO A 148 0.78 -6.84 27.60
N SER A 149 0.74 -5.64 28.19
CA SER A 149 -0.28 -5.21 29.16
C SER A 149 -1.44 -4.41 28.53
N TRP A 150 -1.53 -4.39 27.20
CA TRP A 150 -2.61 -3.68 26.50
C TRP A 150 -3.98 -4.24 26.89
N ASP A 151 -4.89 -3.37 27.35
CA ASP A 151 -6.24 -3.76 27.70
C ASP A 151 -7.16 -3.74 26.47
N ARG A 152 -7.33 -4.92 25.85
CA ARG A 152 -8.21 -5.13 24.69
C ARG A 152 -9.68 -5.03 25.03
N SER A 153 -10.03 -5.07 26.33
CA SER A 153 -11.41 -5.05 26.82
C SER A 153 -11.87 -3.67 27.32
N SER A 154 -10.96 -2.68 27.31
CA SER A 154 -11.30 -1.31 27.75
C SER A 154 -12.46 -0.73 26.93
N ALA A 155 -13.25 0.14 27.58
CA ALA A 155 -14.25 0.92 26.86
C ALA A 155 -13.59 1.78 25.78
N PRO A 156 -14.30 2.07 24.66
CA PRO A 156 -13.78 2.93 23.62
C PRO A 156 -13.31 4.29 24.15
N VAL A 157 -12.16 4.73 23.67
CA VAL A 157 -11.55 6.02 24.02
C VAL A 157 -11.21 6.81 22.76
N THR A 158 -11.00 8.11 22.90
CA THR A 158 -10.44 8.94 21.84
C THR A 158 -8.92 8.93 21.97
N ARG A 159 -8.22 8.59 20.87
CA ARG A 159 -6.74 8.60 20.78
C ARG A 159 -6.31 9.72 19.86
N GLU A 160 -5.60 10.69 20.40
CA GLU A 160 -5.19 11.88 19.69
C GLU A 160 -3.68 11.87 19.46
N TYR A 161 -3.29 12.01 18.17
CA TYR A 161 -1.91 12.05 17.70
C TYR A 161 -1.62 13.41 17.07
N HIS A 162 -0.42 13.94 17.30
CA HIS A 162 0.06 15.17 16.67
C HIS A 162 1.26 14.85 15.79
N TRP A 163 1.11 15.08 14.48
CA TRP A 163 2.14 14.78 13.49
C TRP A 163 2.59 16.03 12.77
N THR A 164 3.87 16.36 12.91
CA THR A 164 4.54 17.36 12.09
C THR A 164 5.23 16.65 10.93
N ILE A 165 4.79 16.93 9.71
CA ILE A 165 5.41 16.40 8.49
C ILE A 165 6.42 17.42 8.00
N ALA A 166 7.67 17.01 7.80
CA ALA A 166 8.76 17.89 7.38
C ALA A 166 9.77 17.15 6.50
N ASP A 167 10.45 17.90 5.64
CA ASP A 167 11.58 17.38 4.89
C ASP A 167 12.79 17.20 5.82
N GLY A 168 13.51 16.10 5.63
CA GLY A 168 14.73 15.81 6.34
C GLY A 168 15.72 15.03 5.48
N GLU A 169 16.92 14.84 5.95
CA GLU A 169 17.93 13.99 5.30
C GLU A 169 18.28 12.84 6.24
N LEU A 170 18.13 11.60 5.74
CA LEU A 170 18.50 10.38 6.48
C LEU A 170 19.29 9.44 5.58
N ASN A 171 19.93 8.46 6.21
CA ASN A 171 20.69 7.40 5.54
C ASN A 171 20.27 6.00 6.04
N PRO A 172 19.06 5.54 5.72
CA PRO A 172 18.50 4.28 6.20
C PRO A 172 19.39 3.06 5.99
N ASP A 173 20.09 3.02 4.87
CA ASP A 173 21.04 1.96 4.51
C ASP A 173 22.52 2.39 4.52
N GLY A 174 22.78 3.65 4.88
CA GLY A 174 24.10 4.30 4.85
C GLY A 174 24.18 5.40 3.80
N VAL A 175 23.41 5.32 2.71
CA VAL A 175 23.37 6.37 1.68
C VAL A 175 22.41 7.48 2.10
N TYR A 176 22.90 8.72 2.15
CA TYR A 176 22.06 9.88 2.48
C TYR A 176 21.15 10.25 1.34
N ARG A 177 19.88 10.47 1.67
CA ARG A 177 18.88 10.99 0.72
C ARG A 177 17.91 11.94 1.41
N PRO A 178 17.27 12.86 0.65
CA PRO A 178 16.10 13.59 1.13
C PRO A 178 14.93 12.63 1.43
N MET A 179 14.21 12.87 2.51
CA MET A 179 13.04 12.10 2.94
C MET A 179 11.97 13.02 3.50
N ILE A 180 10.73 12.55 3.51
CA ILE A 180 9.60 13.19 4.18
C ILE A 180 9.35 12.44 5.49
N LEU A 181 9.43 13.16 6.62
CA LEU A 181 9.46 12.56 7.95
C LEU A 181 8.24 12.97 8.76
N ILE A 182 7.75 12.07 9.61
CA ILE A 182 6.78 12.37 10.65
C ILE A 182 7.53 12.57 11.96
N ASN A 183 7.35 13.73 12.59
CA ASN A 183 7.99 14.09 13.85
C ASN A 183 9.53 13.90 13.79
N ASN A 184 10.14 14.25 12.68
CA ASN A 184 11.60 14.13 12.43
C ASN A 184 12.14 12.70 12.51
N GLN A 185 11.29 11.69 12.30
CA GLN A 185 11.64 10.28 12.48
C GLN A 185 11.13 9.41 11.30
N PHE A 186 11.84 8.31 11.03
CA PHE A 186 11.49 7.33 10.02
C PHE A 186 11.71 5.90 10.54
N PRO A 187 10.80 4.94 10.23
CA PRO A 187 9.44 5.13 9.74
C PRO A 187 8.59 5.94 10.72
N GLY A 188 7.35 6.27 10.37
CA GLY A 188 6.42 6.99 11.24
C GLY A 188 6.00 6.21 12.49
N PRO A 189 5.32 6.84 13.47
CA PRO A 189 4.93 6.22 14.74
C PRO A 189 3.91 5.08 14.54
N LEU A 190 3.93 4.11 15.46
CA LEU A 190 2.88 3.10 15.56
C LEU A 190 1.59 3.77 16.07
N VAL A 191 0.48 3.56 15.35
CA VAL A 191 -0.88 3.82 15.82
C VAL A 191 -1.42 2.52 16.38
N GLU A 192 -1.67 2.47 17.69
CA GLU A 192 -2.20 1.29 18.39
C GLU A 192 -3.53 1.66 19.07
N CYS A 193 -4.60 0.90 18.79
CA CYS A 193 -5.95 1.19 19.27
C CYS A 193 -6.77 -0.08 19.45
N ASN A 194 -7.94 0.04 20.08
CA ASN A 194 -8.96 -0.99 20.10
C ASN A 194 -10.04 -0.73 19.06
N GLU A 195 -10.71 -1.77 18.63
CA GLU A 195 -11.97 -1.65 17.91
C GLU A 195 -12.98 -0.82 18.74
N GLY A 196 -13.60 0.17 18.09
CA GLY A 196 -14.50 1.13 18.72
C GLY A 196 -13.84 2.45 19.15
N ASP A 197 -12.50 2.53 19.20
CA ASP A 197 -11.81 3.78 19.52
C ASP A 197 -12.02 4.82 18.42
N THR A 198 -12.03 6.10 18.81
CA THR A 198 -11.96 7.24 17.91
C THR A 198 -10.50 7.63 17.73
N ILE A 199 -10.05 7.72 16.50
CA ILE A 199 -8.69 8.15 16.15
C ILE A 199 -8.76 9.59 15.66
N ILE A 200 -7.96 10.47 16.26
CA ILE A 200 -7.74 11.84 15.82
C ILE A 200 -6.25 12.00 15.49
N VAL A 201 -5.95 12.36 14.25
CA VAL A 201 -4.58 12.65 13.82
C VAL A 201 -4.52 14.08 13.33
N GLN A 202 -3.92 14.95 14.12
CA GLN A 202 -3.69 16.35 13.76
C GLN A 202 -2.38 16.42 12.98
N VAL A 203 -2.47 16.74 11.70
CA VAL A 203 -1.33 16.86 10.78
C VAL A 203 -0.99 18.33 10.55
N GLU A 204 0.26 18.71 10.85
CA GLU A 204 0.86 19.98 10.45
C GLU A 204 1.87 19.72 9.33
N ASN A 205 1.59 20.21 8.11
CA ASN A 205 2.50 20.05 6.99
C ASN A 205 3.52 21.19 6.92
N LYS A 206 4.75 20.92 7.32
CA LYS A 206 5.93 21.80 7.19
C LYS A 206 6.85 21.44 6.03
N ALA A 207 6.51 20.39 5.28
CA ALA A 207 7.27 20.03 4.09
C ALA A 207 7.09 21.06 2.97
N VAL A 208 8.03 21.08 2.02
CA VAL A 208 7.98 22.00 0.87
C VAL A 208 6.88 21.65 -0.12
N ASN A 209 6.44 20.39 -0.12
CA ASN A 209 5.38 19.88 -0.99
C ASN A 209 4.08 19.64 -0.21
N ALA A 210 2.96 19.71 -0.93
CA ALA A 210 1.68 19.27 -0.41
C ALA A 210 1.68 17.74 -0.20
N THR A 211 0.83 17.24 0.71
CA THR A 211 0.77 15.82 1.08
C THR A 211 -0.63 15.37 1.50
N SER A 212 -0.82 14.10 1.80
CA SER A 212 -2.01 13.54 2.44
C SER A 212 -1.65 12.25 3.17
N ILE A 213 -2.54 11.76 4.03
CA ILE A 213 -2.38 10.46 4.72
C ILE A 213 -3.60 9.60 4.44
N HIS A 214 -3.36 8.42 3.88
CA HIS A 214 -4.34 7.33 3.77
C HIS A 214 -4.08 6.29 4.86
N PHE A 215 -5.14 5.83 5.51
CA PHE A 215 -5.09 4.75 6.49
C PHE A 215 -5.51 3.44 5.80
N HIS A 216 -4.52 2.75 5.26
CA HIS A 216 -4.69 1.61 4.38
C HIS A 216 -5.43 0.44 5.03
N GLY A 217 -6.50 0.00 4.39
CA GLY A 217 -7.35 -1.11 4.80
C GLY A 217 -8.42 -0.73 5.83
N LEU A 218 -8.47 0.54 6.32
CA LEU A 218 -9.53 1.00 7.19
C LEU A 218 -10.82 1.25 6.41
N PHE A 219 -11.96 0.87 7.01
CA PHE A 219 -13.26 1.01 6.36
C PHE A 219 -13.72 2.46 6.24
N GLN A 220 -13.29 3.35 7.12
CA GLN A 220 -13.72 4.76 7.11
C GLN A 220 -15.26 4.88 7.01
N ASN A 221 -15.98 4.00 7.73
CA ASN A 221 -17.43 3.92 7.66
C ASN A 221 -18.06 5.21 8.17
N GLY A 222 -18.79 5.91 7.29
CA GLY A 222 -19.36 7.24 7.56
C GLY A 222 -18.36 8.38 7.50
N THR A 223 -17.08 8.13 7.22
CA THR A 223 -16.00 9.11 7.14
C THR A 223 -15.18 8.99 5.85
N ASN A 224 -15.83 8.70 4.70
CA ASN A 224 -15.17 8.57 3.40
C ASN A 224 -14.28 9.77 3.04
N PHE A 225 -14.65 11.00 3.46
CA PHE A 225 -13.84 12.22 3.26
C PHE A 225 -12.52 12.19 4.05
N MET A 226 -12.33 11.25 5.00
CA MET A 226 -11.07 11.02 5.75
C MET A 226 -10.21 9.91 5.14
N ASP A 227 -10.60 9.35 3.97
CA ASP A 227 -9.83 8.29 3.30
C ASP A 227 -8.42 8.73 2.86
N GLY A 228 -8.22 10.03 2.64
CA GLY A 228 -6.90 10.61 2.42
C GLY A 228 -6.37 10.53 0.99
N THR A 229 -7.18 10.12 0.02
CA THR A 229 -6.76 9.95 -1.38
C THR A 229 -6.87 11.26 -2.14
N VAL A 230 -5.73 11.84 -2.51
CA VAL A 230 -5.68 13.09 -3.30
C VAL A 230 -6.29 12.89 -4.68
N GLY A 231 -7.16 13.82 -5.08
CA GLY A 231 -7.87 13.79 -6.36
C GLY A 231 -9.12 12.91 -6.35
N VAL A 232 -9.36 12.14 -5.28
CA VAL A 232 -10.58 11.34 -5.08
C VAL A 232 -11.41 11.90 -3.94
N THR A 233 -10.94 11.83 -2.69
CA THR A 233 -11.69 12.24 -1.49
C THR A 233 -11.29 13.60 -0.93
N GLN A 234 -10.08 14.08 -1.22
CA GLN A 234 -9.58 15.36 -0.69
C GLN A 234 -8.61 16.09 -1.63
N CYS A 235 -8.46 17.39 -1.40
CA CYS A 235 -7.30 18.15 -1.87
C CYS A 235 -6.07 17.81 -1.01
N PRO A 236 -4.84 17.96 -1.52
CA PRO A 236 -3.66 17.74 -0.69
C PRO A 236 -3.54 18.83 0.39
N ILE A 237 -2.96 18.45 1.54
CA ILE A 237 -2.63 19.38 2.63
C ILE A 237 -1.49 20.27 2.15
N ALA A 238 -1.75 21.54 1.92
CA ALA A 238 -0.76 22.47 1.40
C ALA A 238 0.42 22.69 2.37
N PRO A 239 1.59 23.13 1.89
CA PRO A 239 2.69 23.55 2.77
C PRO A 239 2.24 24.62 3.79
N ASN A 240 2.68 24.48 5.04
CA ASN A 240 2.32 25.34 6.16
C ASN A 240 0.80 25.38 6.49
N SER A 241 0.10 24.31 6.14
CA SER A 241 -1.32 24.10 6.47
C SER A 241 -1.49 22.91 7.40
N ASN A 242 -2.66 22.83 8.03
CA ASN A 242 -3.03 21.74 8.93
C ASN A 242 -4.23 20.99 8.36
N PHE A 243 -4.34 19.72 8.74
CA PHE A 243 -5.53 18.91 8.49
C PHE A 243 -5.73 17.95 9.66
N THR A 244 -6.97 17.68 10.05
CA THR A 244 -7.29 16.72 11.09
C THR A 244 -8.06 15.56 10.50
N TYR A 245 -7.48 14.36 10.59
CA TYR A 245 -8.18 13.12 10.33
C TYR A 245 -8.89 12.69 11.60
N GLU A 246 -10.19 12.46 11.55
CA GLU A 246 -11.00 12.00 12.67
C GLU A 246 -11.97 10.92 12.20
N PHE A 247 -11.88 9.74 12.80
CA PHE A 247 -12.73 8.60 12.45
C PHE A 247 -12.82 7.60 13.58
N VAL A 248 -13.90 6.81 13.59
CA VAL A 248 -14.09 5.69 14.52
C VAL A 248 -13.66 4.40 13.85
N VAL A 249 -12.85 3.60 14.54
CA VAL A 249 -12.45 2.26 14.07
C VAL A 249 -13.56 1.28 14.44
N GLN A 250 -14.38 0.90 13.46
CA GLN A 250 -15.56 0.09 13.69
C GLN A 250 -15.61 -1.14 12.79
N GLY A 251 -15.91 -2.32 13.38
CA GLY A 251 -16.11 -3.55 12.63
C GLY A 251 -14.84 -4.14 12.03
N GLN A 252 -13.67 -3.79 12.56
CA GLN A 252 -12.38 -4.30 12.06
C GLN A 252 -11.31 -4.35 13.13
N SER A 253 -10.42 -5.32 13.00
CA SER A 253 -9.24 -5.52 13.83
C SER A 253 -8.11 -6.13 13.00
N GLY A 254 -6.88 -6.14 13.54
CA GLY A 254 -5.73 -6.75 12.89
C GLY A 254 -4.64 -5.75 12.53
N THR A 255 -3.89 -6.07 11.48
CA THR A 255 -2.69 -5.34 11.05
C THR A 255 -2.99 -4.48 9.83
N TYR A 256 -2.74 -3.19 9.97
CA TYR A 256 -2.95 -2.15 8.99
C TYR A 256 -1.72 -1.24 8.93
N TRP A 257 -1.75 -0.20 8.10
CA TRP A 257 -0.70 0.80 8.02
C TRP A 257 -1.24 2.11 7.47
N TYR A 258 -0.47 3.16 7.55
CA TYR A 258 -0.81 4.44 6.93
C TYR A 258 0.34 4.90 6.04
N HIS A 259 0.02 5.65 5.00
CA HIS A 259 1.01 6.20 4.09
C HIS A 259 0.49 7.43 3.34
N ALA A 260 1.43 8.21 2.79
CA ALA A 260 1.04 9.29 1.89
C ALA A 260 0.29 8.74 0.67
N HIS A 261 -0.81 9.38 0.30
CA HIS A 261 -1.56 9.08 -0.91
C HIS A 261 -1.63 10.30 -1.85
N HIS A 262 -0.50 11.00 -1.94
CA HIS A 262 -0.24 12.08 -2.87
C HIS A 262 1.03 11.78 -3.64
N SER A 263 0.87 11.39 -4.91
CA SER A 263 1.97 10.86 -5.72
C SER A 263 2.70 9.70 -5.01
N ALA A 264 3.95 9.48 -5.28
CA ALA A 264 4.74 8.38 -4.71
C ALA A 264 5.41 8.72 -3.35
N GLN A 265 4.93 9.72 -2.60
CA GLN A 265 5.57 10.22 -1.36
C GLN A 265 5.71 9.19 -0.25
N ALA A 266 4.90 8.13 -0.24
CA ALA A 266 5.07 7.00 0.68
C ALA A 266 6.51 6.45 0.65
N SER A 267 7.07 6.26 -0.55
CA SER A 267 8.43 5.74 -0.73
C SER A 267 9.53 6.76 -0.42
N ASP A 268 9.18 8.04 -0.24
CA ASP A 268 10.09 9.07 0.29
C ASP A 268 10.08 9.14 1.83
N GLY A 269 9.31 8.27 2.52
CA GLY A 269 9.40 8.08 3.96
C GLY A 269 8.11 8.32 4.76
N LEU A 270 7.03 8.76 4.12
CA LEU A 270 5.80 9.10 4.81
C LEU A 270 4.88 7.88 4.94
N LEU A 271 5.20 7.00 5.88
CA LEU A 271 4.50 5.76 6.18
C LEU A 271 4.73 5.29 7.63
N GLY A 272 3.83 4.47 8.15
CA GLY A 272 3.97 3.82 9.46
C GLY A 272 2.85 2.80 9.72
N PRO A 273 2.97 1.97 10.78
CA PRO A 273 2.05 0.88 11.05
C PRO A 273 0.83 1.31 11.87
N VAL A 274 -0.26 0.57 11.69
CA VAL A 274 -1.48 0.65 12.52
C VAL A 274 -1.83 -0.75 13.00
N VAL A 275 -2.12 -0.90 14.30
CA VAL A 275 -2.63 -2.13 14.88
C VAL A 275 -3.93 -1.86 15.63
N ILE A 276 -4.95 -2.63 15.29
CA ILE A 276 -6.27 -2.55 15.90
C ILE A 276 -6.52 -3.85 16.64
N HIS A 277 -6.73 -3.77 17.96
CA HIS A 277 -7.04 -4.90 18.80
C HIS A 277 -8.54 -5.14 18.88
N SER A 278 -8.96 -6.41 18.89
CA SER A 278 -10.30 -6.82 19.26
C SER A 278 -10.31 -7.53 20.61
N LYS A 279 -11.47 -7.60 21.25
CA LYS A 279 -11.64 -8.26 22.56
C LYS A 279 -11.32 -9.75 22.52
N ASP A 280 -11.57 -10.39 21.41
CA ASP A 280 -11.40 -11.82 21.13
C ASP A 280 -10.17 -12.16 20.31
N GLU A 281 -9.26 -11.18 20.07
CA GLU A 281 -8.04 -11.34 19.30
C GLU A 281 -7.24 -12.60 19.71
N LEU A 282 -7.00 -12.81 21.01
CA LEU A 282 -6.25 -13.98 21.49
C LEU A 282 -6.93 -15.30 21.16
N THR A 283 -8.26 -15.32 21.16
CA THR A 283 -9.03 -16.52 20.80
C THR A 283 -8.99 -16.76 19.30
N LEU A 284 -9.06 -15.70 18.49
CA LEU A 284 -9.06 -15.78 17.03
C LEU A 284 -7.69 -16.18 16.46
N GLN A 285 -6.61 -15.93 17.20
CA GLN A 285 -5.28 -16.38 16.79
C GLN A 285 -5.07 -17.90 16.98
N GLU A 286 -5.88 -18.57 17.79
CA GLU A 286 -5.85 -20.02 18.11
C GLU A 286 -4.49 -20.52 18.66
N LEU A 287 -3.45 -19.70 18.67
CA LEU A 287 -2.13 -19.98 19.22
C LEU A 287 -1.74 -18.87 20.20
N ASP A 288 -1.43 -19.24 21.44
CA ASP A 288 -0.91 -18.30 22.44
C ASP A 288 0.47 -17.76 22.03
N TYR A 289 0.74 -16.50 22.34
CA TYR A 289 2.04 -15.87 22.13
C TYR A 289 2.42 -14.93 23.28
N ALA A 290 3.73 -14.82 23.54
CA ALA A 290 4.28 -14.03 24.64
C ALA A 290 4.52 -12.56 24.27
N THR A 291 4.87 -12.28 23.01
CA THR A 291 5.06 -10.92 22.51
C THR A 291 4.48 -10.77 21.11
N ASP A 292 4.16 -9.54 20.76
CA ASP A 292 3.61 -9.14 19.48
C ASP A 292 4.40 -7.94 18.95
N ARG A 293 4.71 -7.90 17.66
CA ARG A 293 5.48 -6.80 17.07
C ARG A 293 5.23 -6.64 15.58
N VAL A 294 5.40 -5.41 15.10
CA VAL A 294 5.31 -5.10 13.68
C VAL A 294 6.69 -5.12 13.02
N ILE A 295 6.74 -5.73 11.85
CA ILE A 295 7.92 -5.78 10.97
C ILE A 295 7.51 -5.28 9.60
N MET A 296 7.89 -4.05 9.27
CA MET A 296 7.69 -3.47 7.95
C MET A 296 8.87 -3.83 7.05
N VAL A 297 8.60 -4.35 5.86
CA VAL A 297 9.58 -4.49 4.79
C VAL A 297 9.25 -3.52 3.68
N GLN A 298 10.25 -2.94 3.04
CA GLN A 298 10.06 -2.04 1.91
C GLN A 298 11.28 -2.03 0.99
N ASP A 299 11.04 -1.78 -0.27
CA ASP A 299 12.07 -1.42 -1.23
C ASP A 299 12.50 0.04 -1.02
N HIS A 300 13.74 0.35 -1.27
CA HIS A 300 14.33 1.66 -1.01
C HIS A 300 15.09 2.16 -2.24
N TYR A 301 14.86 3.42 -2.55
CA TYR A 301 15.46 4.11 -3.69
C TYR A 301 16.34 5.25 -3.16
N HIS A 302 17.53 5.43 -3.71
CA HIS A 302 18.38 6.55 -3.31
C HIS A 302 17.95 7.87 -3.95
N ASN A 303 17.41 7.83 -5.16
CA ASN A 303 16.76 8.99 -5.78
C ASN A 303 15.39 9.25 -5.17
N THR A 304 14.92 10.49 -5.20
CA THR A 304 13.56 10.83 -4.78
C THR A 304 12.53 10.27 -5.76
N THR A 305 11.31 10.03 -5.27
CA THR A 305 10.23 9.51 -6.11
C THR A 305 9.85 10.49 -7.23
N ALA A 306 9.96 11.79 -7.00
CA ALA A 306 9.74 12.80 -8.02
C ALA A 306 10.73 12.67 -9.20
N GLU A 307 12.01 12.42 -8.92
CA GLU A 307 13.02 12.18 -9.96
C GLU A 307 12.75 10.88 -10.71
N LEU A 308 12.36 9.82 -10.00
CA LEU A 308 12.05 8.52 -10.58
C LEU A 308 10.81 8.57 -11.48
N LEU A 309 9.74 9.25 -11.02
CA LEU A 309 8.51 9.43 -11.80
C LEU A 309 8.75 10.23 -13.08
N MET A 310 9.59 11.30 -13.04
CA MET A 310 9.97 12.02 -14.26
C MET A 310 10.66 11.10 -15.27
N GLY A 311 11.45 10.14 -14.81
CA GLY A 311 12.09 9.13 -15.65
C GLY A 311 11.09 8.12 -16.20
N TYR A 312 10.21 7.60 -15.37
CA TYR A 312 9.25 6.56 -15.71
C TYR A 312 8.12 7.04 -16.63
N LEU A 313 7.53 8.19 -16.35
CA LEU A 313 6.38 8.73 -17.10
C LEU A 313 6.77 9.48 -18.39
N ARG A 314 8.05 9.46 -18.78
CA ARG A 314 8.55 10.08 -20.03
C ARG A 314 8.06 9.31 -21.27
N PRO A 315 8.10 9.93 -22.47
CA PRO A 315 7.93 9.21 -23.72
C PRO A 315 8.92 8.04 -23.85
N ASP A 316 8.48 6.92 -24.41
CA ASP A 316 9.27 5.68 -24.57
C ASP A 316 9.73 5.04 -23.24
N GLY A 317 9.02 5.29 -22.14
CA GLY A 317 9.27 4.69 -20.82
C GLY A 317 8.44 3.43 -20.54
N GLU A 318 8.01 2.70 -21.56
CA GLU A 318 7.25 1.46 -21.40
C GLU A 318 8.10 0.40 -20.69
N ASN A 319 7.52 -0.24 -19.66
CA ASN A 319 8.17 -1.27 -18.82
C ASN A 319 9.51 -0.81 -18.21
N ASP A 320 9.60 0.48 -17.87
CA ASP A 320 10.81 1.10 -17.33
C ASP A 320 10.64 1.45 -15.84
N GLU A 321 9.89 0.57 -15.07
CA GLU A 321 9.65 0.76 -13.64
C GLU A 321 10.98 0.95 -12.92
N PRO A 322 11.07 1.96 -12.04
CA PRO A 322 12.28 2.16 -11.25
C PRO A 322 12.62 0.94 -10.39
N VAL A 323 13.80 0.36 -10.62
CA VAL A 323 14.29 -0.76 -9.81
C VAL A 323 14.95 -0.21 -8.55
N PRO A 324 14.56 -0.70 -7.35
CA PRO A 324 15.10 -0.22 -6.09
C PRO A 324 16.62 -0.44 -5.96
N ASP A 325 17.24 0.27 -5.04
CA ASP A 325 18.67 0.13 -4.73
C ASP A 325 18.92 -0.87 -3.57
N ASN A 326 18.00 -0.93 -2.58
CA ASN A 326 18.17 -1.75 -1.38
C ASN A 326 16.82 -2.08 -0.73
N PRO A 327 16.67 -3.18 0.01
CA PRO A 327 15.53 -3.39 0.92
C PRO A 327 15.81 -2.80 2.30
N LEU A 328 14.72 -2.46 3.03
CA LEU A 328 14.75 -2.07 4.44
C LEU A 328 13.85 -2.97 5.27
N ILE A 329 14.23 -3.18 6.53
CA ILE A 329 13.37 -3.76 7.58
C ILE A 329 13.22 -2.71 8.69
N ASN A 330 12.00 -2.29 9.01
CA ASN A 330 11.70 -1.22 9.97
C ASN A 330 12.55 0.03 9.73
N GLY A 331 12.66 0.44 8.47
CA GLY A 331 13.42 1.60 8.05
C GLY A 331 14.94 1.46 8.11
N ARG A 332 15.48 0.26 8.31
CA ARG A 332 16.91 0.01 8.45
C ARG A 332 17.42 -0.91 7.36
N GLY A 333 18.53 -0.54 6.77
CA GLY A 333 19.28 -1.32 5.80
C GLY A 333 20.79 -1.26 6.10
N VAL A 334 21.57 -2.04 5.37
CA VAL A 334 23.03 -2.03 5.46
C VAL A 334 23.63 -2.03 4.07
N ARG A 335 24.50 -1.05 3.82
CA ARG A 335 25.19 -0.92 2.55
C ARG A 335 26.68 -0.73 2.75
N ASN A 336 27.50 -1.23 1.83
CA ASN A 336 28.92 -0.95 1.80
C ASN A 336 29.18 0.37 1.06
N CYS A 337 29.53 1.42 1.78
CA CYS A 337 29.78 2.75 1.21
C CYS A 337 30.92 2.78 0.17
N ASN A 338 31.83 1.82 0.15
CA ASN A 338 32.89 1.76 -0.86
C ASN A 338 32.34 1.51 -2.27
N ASP A 339 31.13 0.97 -2.37
CA ASP A 339 30.46 0.67 -3.66
C ASP A 339 29.76 1.90 -4.25
N PHE A 340 29.67 3.02 -3.47
CA PHE A 340 28.90 4.23 -3.80
C PHE A 340 29.77 5.47 -3.99
N LYS A 341 30.67 5.41 -4.98
CA LYS A 341 31.47 6.59 -5.35
C LYS A 341 30.58 7.68 -5.94
N GLY A 342 30.62 8.87 -5.35
CA GLY A 342 29.83 10.03 -5.79
C GLY A 342 28.56 10.28 -5.00
N TRP A 343 28.17 9.38 -4.11
CA TRP A 343 27.08 9.59 -3.15
C TRP A 343 27.64 9.88 -1.75
N ARG A 344 26.94 10.73 -0.99
CA ARG A 344 27.22 10.87 0.42
C ARG A 344 26.76 9.60 1.13
N CYS A 345 27.69 8.86 1.73
CA CYS A 345 27.42 7.59 2.37
C CYS A 345 28.23 7.48 3.67
N ASP A 346 27.54 7.04 4.74
CA ASP A 346 28.14 6.75 6.04
C ASP A 346 27.48 5.48 6.62
N SER A 347 28.23 4.40 6.67
CA SER A 347 27.80 3.13 7.24
C SER A 347 28.09 2.98 8.72
N SER A 348 28.64 4.00 9.40
CA SER A 348 29.00 3.89 10.83
C SER A 348 27.77 3.74 11.74
N ASN A 349 26.62 4.28 11.32
CA ASN A 349 25.37 4.23 12.06
C ASN A 349 24.37 3.20 11.51
N THR A 350 24.74 2.47 10.44
CA THR A 350 23.88 1.42 9.91
C THR A 350 24.02 0.16 10.75
N SER A 351 22.90 -0.42 11.13
CA SER A 351 22.87 -1.67 11.89
C SER A 351 21.76 -2.57 11.35
N LYS A 352 22.05 -3.85 11.37
CA LYS A 352 21.01 -4.86 11.12
C LYS A 352 19.96 -4.75 12.24
N PRO A 353 18.66 -4.77 11.91
CA PRO A 353 17.62 -4.80 12.93
C PRO A 353 17.73 -6.07 13.76
N ILE A 354 17.53 -5.96 15.08
CA ILE A 354 17.57 -7.08 16.04
C ILE A 354 16.18 -7.25 16.62
N PHE A 355 15.71 -8.50 16.62
CA PHE A 355 14.44 -8.91 17.18
C PHE A 355 14.65 -9.88 18.33
N ASP A 356 14.54 -9.36 19.55
CA ASP A 356 14.69 -10.14 20.77
C ASP A 356 13.40 -10.92 21.06
N LEU A 357 13.49 -12.25 21.06
CA LEU A 357 12.41 -13.18 21.34
C LEU A 357 12.78 -14.06 22.55
N THR A 358 11.87 -14.21 23.49
CA THR A 358 12.10 -15.08 24.66
C THR A 358 12.19 -16.54 24.23
N ALA A 359 13.30 -17.19 24.56
CA ALA A 359 13.54 -18.60 24.23
C ALA A 359 12.45 -19.54 24.79
N GLY A 360 12.01 -20.49 24.00
CA GLY A 360 11.02 -21.51 24.39
C GLY A 360 9.58 -21.00 24.43
N GLN A 361 9.30 -19.83 23.85
CA GLN A 361 7.95 -19.25 23.75
C GLN A 361 7.53 -19.05 22.30
N ARG A 362 6.27 -18.72 22.09
CA ARG A 362 5.76 -18.29 20.78
C ARG A 362 5.71 -16.77 20.74
N HIS A 363 5.92 -16.25 19.53
CA HIS A 363 5.92 -14.80 19.28
C HIS A 363 5.14 -14.50 18.01
N ARG A 364 4.29 -13.47 18.05
CA ARG A 364 3.58 -12.97 16.88
C ARG A 364 4.41 -11.90 16.18
N LEU A 365 4.59 -12.05 14.87
CA LEU A 365 5.27 -11.11 14.01
C LEU A 365 4.28 -10.66 12.93
N ARG A 366 4.00 -9.34 12.88
CA ARG A 366 3.06 -8.73 11.94
C ARG A 366 3.85 -8.13 10.78
N PHE A 367 3.90 -8.83 9.65
CA PHE A 367 4.59 -8.36 8.47
C PHE A 367 3.72 -7.43 7.63
N ILE A 368 4.28 -6.30 7.21
CA ILE A 368 3.68 -5.33 6.29
C ILE A 368 4.68 -5.10 5.16
N ASN A 369 4.28 -5.30 3.90
CA ASN A 369 5.06 -4.79 2.78
C ASN A 369 4.61 -3.36 2.46
N ALA A 370 5.41 -2.39 2.92
CA ALA A 370 5.20 -0.95 2.71
C ALA A 370 6.02 -0.40 1.53
N GLY A 371 6.46 -1.28 0.63
CA GLY A 371 7.24 -0.94 -0.57
C GLY A 371 6.39 -0.38 -1.69
N ALA A 372 7.08 0.23 -2.67
CA ALA A 372 6.47 0.77 -3.87
C ALA A 372 6.22 -0.30 -4.95
N PHE A 373 7.11 -1.30 -5.05
CA PHE A 373 7.15 -2.19 -6.21
C PHE A 373 7.48 -3.63 -5.85
N ALA A 374 8.50 -3.85 -5.02
CA ALA A 374 9.09 -5.17 -4.87
C ALA A 374 8.19 -6.16 -4.11
N GLU A 375 8.01 -7.35 -4.68
CA GLU A 375 7.61 -8.53 -3.92
C GLU A 375 8.77 -8.97 -3.03
N PHE A 376 8.46 -9.33 -1.78
CA PHE A 376 9.43 -9.89 -0.85
C PHE A 376 9.16 -11.35 -0.56
N GLN A 377 10.23 -12.12 -0.48
CA GLN A 377 10.23 -13.43 0.17
C GLN A 377 10.84 -13.30 1.55
N ILE A 378 10.04 -13.59 2.57
CA ILE A 378 10.44 -13.51 3.98
C ILE A 378 10.57 -14.92 4.54
N GLN A 379 11.68 -15.18 5.23
CA GLN A 379 11.89 -16.43 5.97
C GLN A 379 12.71 -16.18 7.24
N ILE A 380 12.52 -17.04 8.22
CA ILE A 380 13.40 -17.14 9.39
C ILE A 380 14.19 -18.43 9.24
N ASP A 381 15.51 -18.34 9.27
CA ASP A 381 16.37 -19.50 9.11
C ASP A 381 16.00 -20.61 10.12
N GLU A 382 15.87 -21.83 9.64
CA GLU A 382 15.57 -23.02 10.45
C GLU A 382 14.20 -23.03 11.16
N HIS A 383 13.35 -21.96 11.00
CA HIS A 383 12.05 -21.87 11.66
C HIS A 383 10.91 -21.97 10.65
N PRO A 384 10.02 -22.93 10.78
CA PRO A 384 8.67 -22.77 10.25
C PRO A 384 7.91 -21.74 11.11
N PHE A 385 6.90 -21.14 10.53
CA PHE A 385 5.97 -20.25 11.23
C PHE A 385 4.54 -20.54 10.79
N TYR A 386 3.57 -20.10 11.58
CA TYR A 386 2.15 -20.31 11.31
C TYR A 386 1.54 -18.97 10.89
N ILE A 387 0.95 -18.91 9.69
CA ILE A 387 0.17 -17.75 9.27
C ILE A 387 -1.16 -17.79 10.03
N THR A 388 -1.50 -16.69 10.72
CA THR A 388 -2.70 -16.56 11.55
C THR A 388 -3.58 -15.37 11.17
N GLU A 389 -3.10 -14.49 10.28
CA GLU A 389 -3.86 -13.33 9.81
C GLU A 389 -3.41 -12.93 8.40
N VAL A 390 -4.37 -12.52 7.55
CA VAL A 390 -4.16 -11.98 6.21
C VAL A 390 -5.00 -10.71 6.05
N ASP A 391 -4.34 -9.56 5.81
CA ASP A 391 -4.99 -8.25 5.61
C ASP A 391 -6.09 -7.96 6.65
N GLY A 392 -5.82 -8.21 7.95
CA GLY A 392 -6.78 -8.03 9.04
C GLY A 392 -7.91 -9.07 9.07
N THR A 393 -7.73 -10.23 8.45
CA THR A 393 -8.64 -11.39 8.57
C THR A 393 -7.91 -12.53 9.24
N ASP A 394 -8.39 -12.93 10.42
CA ASP A 394 -7.83 -14.07 11.15
C ASP A 394 -8.09 -15.36 10.39
N VAL A 395 -7.07 -16.20 10.26
CA VAL A 395 -7.12 -17.51 9.59
C VAL A 395 -6.63 -18.61 10.53
N HIS A 396 -7.14 -19.82 10.34
CA HIS A 396 -6.63 -20.99 11.07
C HIS A 396 -5.12 -21.11 10.85
N PRO A 397 -4.34 -21.39 11.91
CA PRO A 397 -2.88 -21.46 11.82
C PRO A 397 -2.43 -22.48 10.79
N GLU A 398 -1.80 -22.02 9.73
CA GLU A 398 -1.28 -22.87 8.65
C GLU A 398 0.25 -22.74 8.59
N PRO A 399 1.02 -23.87 8.60
CA PRO A 399 2.47 -23.83 8.64
C PRO A 399 3.09 -23.48 7.29
N PHE A 400 4.02 -22.54 7.34
CA PHE A 400 4.87 -22.14 6.21
C PHE A 400 6.30 -21.97 6.69
N HIS A 401 7.25 -21.98 5.77
CA HIS A 401 8.65 -21.64 6.05
C HIS A 401 9.13 -20.44 5.21
N ARG A 402 8.29 -19.96 4.30
CA ARG A 402 8.49 -18.76 3.49
C ARG A 402 7.17 -18.04 3.29
N LEU A 403 7.23 -16.73 3.33
CA LEU A 403 6.12 -15.83 3.06
C LEU A 403 6.46 -14.98 1.83
N ASN A 404 5.69 -15.11 0.75
CA ASN A 404 5.68 -14.14 -0.33
C ASN A 404 4.70 -13.04 0.02
N ILE A 405 5.12 -11.79 -0.10
CA ILE A 405 4.32 -10.61 0.27
C ILE A 405 4.56 -9.49 -0.73
N LEU A 406 3.49 -9.06 -1.42
CA LEU A 406 3.52 -7.97 -2.38
C LEU A 406 3.18 -6.63 -1.70
N PRO A 407 3.43 -5.48 -2.35
CA PRO A 407 3.09 -4.17 -1.79
C PRO A 407 1.66 -4.11 -1.25
N ALA A 408 1.49 -3.51 -0.08
CA ALA A 408 0.25 -3.34 0.69
C ALA A 408 -0.30 -4.57 1.40
N GLN A 409 0.14 -5.77 1.07
CA GLN A 409 -0.29 -6.98 1.79
C GLN A 409 0.24 -7.00 3.22
N ARG A 410 -0.54 -7.61 4.14
CA ARG A 410 -0.15 -7.84 5.53
C ARG A 410 -0.40 -9.29 5.90
N TYR A 411 0.54 -9.84 6.65
CA TYR A 411 0.42 -11.19 7.21
C TYR A 411 0.93 -11.19 8.64
N SER A 412 0.14 -11.72 9.58
CA SER A 412 0.67 -12.06 10.90
C SER A 412 1.05 -13.52 10.95
N VAL A 413 2.22 -13.79 11.53
CA VAL A 413 2.70 -15.15 11.73
C VAL A 413 3.05 -15.38 13.19
N ILE A 414 2.91 -16.62 13.66
CA ILE A 414 3.40 -17.05 14.96
C ILE A 414 4.59 -17.96 14.76
N VAL A 415 5.68 -17.68 15.45
CA VAL A 415 6.93 -18.44 15.42
C VAL A 415 7.23 -19.02 16.79
N ASP A 416 7.62 -20.30 16.81
CA ASP A 416 8.10 -21.00 18.01
C ASP A 416 9.62 -20.81 18.17
N THR A 417 10.07 -20.33 19.34
CA THR A 417 11.49 -20.18 19.67
C THR A 417 12.02 -21.40 20.42
N ASN A 418 11.78 -22.59 19.90
CA ASN A 418 12.12 -23.87 20.51
C ASN A 418 13.32 -24.56 19.87
N ILE A 419 13.95 -23.98 18.87
CA ILE A 419 15.14 -24.51 18.21
C ILE A 419 16.37 -24.19 19.08
N THR A 420 17.23 -25.20 19.29
CA THR A 420 18.35 -25.09 20.24
C THR A 420 19.72 -25.23 19.58
N THR A 421 19.80 -25.10 18.26
CA THR A 421 21.06 -25.21 17.50
C THR A 421 21.98 -24.01 17.77
N THR A 422 21.39 -22.81 17.96
CA THR A 422 22.06 -21.54 18.28
C THR A 422 21.10 -20.62 18.99
N ASP A 423 21.60 -19.47 19.52
CA ASP A 423 20.78 -18.44 20.11
C ASP A 423 20.43 -17.30 19.12
N THR A 424 20.92 -17.37 17.88
CA THR A 424 20.72 -16.31 16.89
C THR A 424 20.47 -16.88 15.50
N TYR A 425 19.50 -16.29 14.80
CA TYR A 425 19.06 -16.73 13.49
C TYR A 425 18.84 -15.53 12.56
N TRP A 426 18.98 -15.73 11.26
CA TRP A 426 18.64 -14.72 10.28
C TRP A 426 17.14 -14.66 10.04
N LEU A 427 16.57 -13.47 10.12
CA LEU A 427 15.35 -13.08 9.43
C LEU A 427 15.77 -12.52 8.08
N ARG A 428 15.39 -13.14 6.99
CA ARG A 428 15.71 -12.71 5.62
C ARG A 428 14.49 -12.08 4.97
N ALA A 429 14.69 -10.92 4.36
CA ALA A 429 13.73 -10.32 3.44
C ALA A 429 14.44 -10.12 2.10
N ARG A 430 14.03 -10.89 1.09
CA ARG A 430 14.65 -10.90 -0.24
C ARG A 430 13.65 -10.41 -1.27
N MET A 431 14.00 -9.39 -2.04
CA MET A 431 13.22 -8.95 -3.19
C MET A 431 13.30 -9.99 -4.30
N VAL A 432 12.15 -10.27 -4.95
CA VAL A 432 12.05 -11.18 -6.08
C VAL A 432 12.51 -10.45 -7.34
N THR A 433 13.80 -10.50 -7.63
CA THR A 433 14.41 -9.70 -8.71
C THR A 433 13.97 -10.13 -10.11
N HIS A 434 13.36 -11.31 -10.24
CA HIS A 434 12.80 -11.79 -11.51
C HIS A 434 11.62 -10.95 -11.98
N CYS A 435 10.98 -10.24 -11.05
CA CYS A 435 9.86 -9.33 -11.35
C CYS A 435 10.31 -7.97 -11.90
N PHE A 436 11.59 -7.69 -11.96
CA PHE A 436 12.12 -6.42 -12.47
C PHE A 436 12.47 -6.54 -13.95
N THR A 437 11.87 -5.72 -14.79
CA THR A 437 12.11 -5.69 -16.25
C THR A 437 13.47 -5.11 -16.59
N THR A 438 13.93 -4.14 -15.81
CA THR A 438 15.23 -3.47 -16.01
C THR A 438 16.25 -3.92 -14.95
N LYS A 439 17.52 -3.58 -15.16
CA LYS A 439 18.60 -3.93 -14.25
C LYS A 439 19.14 -2.71 -13.53
N ASN A 440 19.15 -2.76 -12.20
CA ASN A 440 19.93 -1.84 -11.39
C ASN A 440 21.21 -2.53 -10.91
N ASN A 441 22.36 -2.13 -11.44
CA ASN A 441 23.66 -2.71 -11.05
C ASN A 441 24.07 -2.42 -9.60
N ARG A 442 23.35 -1.52 -8.93
CA ARG A 442 23.54 -1.19 -7.51
C ARG A 442 22.62 -1.97 -6.59
N LEU A 443 21.65 -2.69 -7.14
CA LEU A 443 20.67 -3.44 -6.36
C LEU A 443 21.34 -4.43 -5.42
N GLN A 444 21.02 -4.34 -4.14
CA GLN A 444 21.25 -5.40 -3.16
C GLN A 444 19.88 -6.04 -2.88
N PRO A 445 19.63 -7.27 -3.32
CA PRO A 445 18.27 -7.82 -3.30
C PRO A 445 17.83 -8.32 -1.93
N GLU A 446 18.74 -8.52 -0.96
CA GLU A 446 18.42 -9.11 0.34
C GLU A 446 18.91 -8.25 1.49
N ILE A 447 18.03 -8.06 2.48
CA ILE A 447 18.39 -7.58 3.81
C ILE A 447 18.17 -8.69 4.84
N ARG A 448 19.00 -8.65 5.90
CA ARG A 448 18.93 -9.58 7.03
C ARG A 448 18.73 -8.84 8.33
N GLY A 449 17.70 -9.23 9.08
CA GLY A 449 17.55 -8.96 10.50
C GLY A 449 18.07 -10.12 11.34
N ILE A 450 18.29 -9.88 12.62
CA ILE A 450 18.75 -10.90 13.57
C ILE A 450 17.60 -11.23 14.52
N VAL A 451 17.11 -12.45 14.48
CA VAL A 451 16.27 -13.02 15.54
C VAL A 451 17.22 -13.52 16.62
N ARG A 452 17.12 -12.96 17.84
CA ARG A 452 17.94 -13.34 18.97
C ARG A 452 17.08 -13.92 20.07
N TYR A 453 17.41 -15.12 20.51
CA TYR A 453 16.76 -15.74 21.67
C TYR A 453 17.32 -15.13 22.94
N ILE A 454 16.41 -14.54 23.72
CA ILE A 454 16.77 -13.94 25.01
C ILE A 454 16.33 -14.83 26.18
N SER A 455 17.18 -14.80 27.22
CA SER A 455 16.98 -15.40 28.54
C SER A 455 17.62 -14.50 29.58
N PRO A 456 17.45 -14.72 30.89
CA PRO A 456 18.08 -13.91 31.93
C PRO A 456 19.62 -13.78 31.85
N ASN A 457 20.27 -14.75 31.13
CA ASN A 457 21.73 -14.80 31.00
C ASN A 457 22.19 -14.48 29.57
N THR A 458 21.35 -13.91 28.71
CA THR A 458 21.70 -13.58 27.32
C THR A 458 22.87 -12.61 27.27
N LYS A 459 23.90 -12.99 26.51
CA LYS A 459 25.10 -12.17 26.29
C LYS A 459 24.85 -11.17 25.14
N PRO A 460 25.59 -10.05 25.13
CA PRO A 460 25.60 -9.16 23.97
C PRO A 460 25.97 -9.91 22.69
N LEU A 461 25.39 -9.50 21.57
CA LEU A 461 25.72 -10.05 20.25
C LEU A 461 27.18 -9.73 19.90
N THR A 462 27.98 -10.74 19.60
CA THR A 462 29.42 -10.60 19.28
C THR A 462 29.76 -10.98 17.83
N SER A 463 28.85 -11.67 17.15
CA SER A 463 29.04 -12.11 15.76
C SER A 463 27.70 -12.27 15.07
N ASP A 464 27.73 -12.27 13.74
CA ASP A 464 26.59 -12.56 12.90
C ASP A 464 26.09 -14.01 13.08
N PRO A 465 24.78 -14.29 12.96
CA PRO A 465 24.22 -15.63 12.97
C PRO A 465 24.89 -16.56 11.95
N GLN A 466 25.00 -17.82 12.29
CA GLN A 466 25.51 -18.89 11.41
C GLN A 466 24.40 -19.88 11.02
N SER A 467 23.15 -19.50 11.19
CA SER A 467 21.96 -20.28 10.83
C SER A 467 21.86 -20.51 9.32
N LYS A 468 21.12 -21.53 8.93
CA LYS A 468 20.96 -21.95 7.53
C LYS A 468 19.59 -21.56 6.99
N GLU A 469 19.59 -21.02 5.79
CA GLU A 469 18.35 -20.72 5.08
C GLU A 469 17.65 -21.98 4.56
N TRP A 470 16.37 -21.85 4.27
CA TRP A 470 15.54 -22.82 3.57
C TRP A 470 15.85 -22.79 2.06
N SER A 471 16.87 -23.51 1.60
CA SER A 471 17.33 -23.42 0.22
C SER A 471 16.30 -23.91 -0.81
N GLU A 472 15.51 -24.90 -0.45
CA GLU A 472 14.43 -25.45 -1.28
C GLU A 472 13.23 -24.49 -1.44
N ALA A 473 13.17 -23.49 -0.59
CA ALA A 473 12.09 -22.50 -0.60
C ALA A 473 12.34 -21.32 -1.54
N ILE A 474 13.50 -21.24 -2.18
CA ILE A 474 13.83 -20.14 -3.07
C ILE A 474 13.11 -20.31 -4.40
N GLU A 475 12.11 -19.49 -4.65
CA GLU A 475 11.40 -19.42 -5.92
C GLU A 475 11.89 -18.22 -6.74
N VAL A 476 12.08 -18.42 -8.03
CA VAL A 476 12.57 -17.37 -8.93
C VAL A 476 11.45 -16.72 -9.77
N GLN A 477 10.22 -17.12 -9.54
CA GLN A 477 9.05 -16.62 -10.27
C GLN A 477 8.32 -15.56 -9.45
N CYS A 478 7.74 -14.56 -10.14
CA CYS A 478 6.84 -13.57 -9.54
C CYS A 478 5.50 -14.24 -9.22
N ARG A 479 5.28 -14.60 -7.97
CA ARG A 479 4.06 -15.29 -7.54
C ARG A 479 3.63 -14.83 -6.17
N ASP A 480 2.33 -14.62 -6.04
CA ASP A 480 1.70 -14.45 -4.73
C ASP A 480 1.80 -15.74 -3.92
N LEU A 481 1.71 -15.60 -2.60
CA LEU A 481 1.54 -16.74 -1.70
C LEU A 481 0.33 -17.58 -2.14
N ASN A 482 0.46 -18.89 -2.14
CA ASN A 482 -0.70 -19.75 -2.35
C ASN A 482 -1.62 -19.69 -1.14
N THR A 483 -2.67 -18.89 -1.23
CA THR A 483 -3.62 -18.65 -0.15
C THR A 483 -4.75 -19.68 -0.08
N SER A 484 -4.75 -20.71 -0.94
CA SER A 484 -5.81 -21.74 -0.97
C SER A 484 -5.90 -22.56 0.32
N ALA A 485 -4.80 -22.65 1.10
CA ALA A 485 -4.77 -23.30 2.40
C ALA A 485 -5.20 -22.39 3.55
N LEU A 486 -5.38 -21.09 3.32
CA LEU A 486 -5.71 -20.12 4.36
C LEU A 486 -7.23 -19.96 4.49
N HIS A 487 -7.78 -20.53 5.57
CA HIS A 487 -9.21 -20.51 5.83
C HIS A 487 -9.52 -19.58 7.00
N PRO A 488 -10.41 -18.58 6.83
CA PRO A 488 -10.78 -17.67 7.92
C PRO A 488 -11.38 -18.40 9.12
N VAL A 489 -10.96 -18.01 10.34
CA VAL A 489 -11.49 -18.54 11.60
C VAL A 489 -12.97 -18.20 11.75
N GLN A 490 -13.35 -16.96 11.48
CA GLN A 490 -14.75 -16.56 11.45
C GLN A 490 -15.37 -17.01 10.13
N HIS A 491 -16.24 -18.03 10.22
CA HIS A 491 -16.98 -18.54 9.07
C HIS A 491 -17.95 -17.48 8.51
N MET A 492 -17.80 -17.13 7.24
CA MET A 492 -18.69 -16.19 6.56
C MET A 492 -18.90 -16.59 5.12
N LYS A 493 -20.14 -16.91 4.79
CA LYS A 493 -20.54 -17.18 3.42
C LYS A 493 -20.85 -15.86 2.71
N PRO A 494 -20.26 -15.59 1.51
CA PRO A 494 -20.61 -14.38 0.77
C PRO A 494 -22.05 -14.40 0.31
N PRO A 495 -22.76 -13.25 0.32
CA PRO A 495 -24.08 -13.14 -0.30
C PRO A 495 -24.05 -13.53 -1.79
N PRO A 496 -25.16 -13.91 -2.40
CA PRO A 496 -25.25 -14.04 -3.86
C PRO A 496 -24.90 -12.72 -4.53
N ALA A 497 -24.17 -12.78 -5.65
CA ALA A 497 -23.88 -11.57 -6.43
C ALA A 497 -25.14 -11.07 -7.15
N ASP A 498 -25.36 -9.77 -7.09
CA ASP A 498 -26.39 -9.06 -7.85
C ASP A 498 -25.92 -8.71 -9.26
N ASP A 499 -24.63 -8.39 -9.38
CA ASP A 499 -24.02 -7.88 -10.60
C ASP A 499 -22.65 -8.53 -10.84
N PHE A 500 -22.20 -8.47 -12.10
CA PHE A 500 -20.90 -8.94 -12.53
C PHE A 500 -20.21 -7.86 -13.38
N VAL A 501 -19.02 -7.45 -12.98
CA VAL A 501 -18.21 -6.43 -13.67
C VAL A 501 -16.92 -7.06 -14.16
N THR A 502 -16.53 -6.77 -15.39
CA THR A 502 -15.23 -7.18 -15.94
C THR A 502 -14.30 -5.98 -16.04
N LEU A 503 -13.17 -6.09 -15.39
CA LEU A 503 -12.06 -5.14 -15.48
C LEU A 503 -10.91 -5.81 -16.24
N ARG A 504 -10.30 -5.05 -17.14
CA ARG A 504 -9.05 -5.40 -17.82
C ARG A 504 -8.00 -4.44 -17.38
N SER A 505 -6.92 -4.95 -16.76
CA SER A 505 -5.73 -4.16 -16.48
C SER A 505 -4.71 -4.35 -17.58
N ASN A 506 -4.09 -3.28 -18.03
CA ASN A 506 -3.11 -3.29 -19.11
C ASN A 506 -2.30 -1.99 -19.13
N PHE A 507 -1.16 -2.03 -19.81
CA PHE A 507 -0.46 -0.82 -20.24
C PHE A 507 -0.71 -0.57 -21.72
N MET A 508 -0.88 0.70 -22.10
CA MET A 508 -1.05 1.09 -23.50
C MET A 508 -0.18 2.32 -23.79
N ILE A 509 0.38 2.37 -25.00
CA ILE A 509 1.12 3.51 -25.51
C ILE A 509 0.11 4.40 -26.24
N GLY A 510 -0.14 5.57 -25.68
CA GLY A 510 -1.02 6.59 -26.26
C GLY A 510 -0.28 7.64 -27.09
N ASP A 511 -0.91 8.81 -27.21
CA ASP A 511 -0.33 9.98 -27.85
C ASP A 511 1.02 10.35 -27.24
N TRP A 512 1.92 10.91 -28.05
CA TRP A 512 3.26 11.30 -27.63
C TRP A 512 4.14 10.15 -27.16
N ARG A 513 3.75 8.88 -27.43
CA ARG A 513 4.45 7.65 -27.02
C ARG A 513 4.58 7.53 -25.49
N LEU A 514 3.54 7.97 -24.80
CA LEU A 514 3.43 7.86 -23.35
C LEU A 514 2.77 6.52 -22.97
N ALA A 515 3.53 5.66 -22.30
CA ALA A 515 2.96 4.46 -21.68
C ALA A 515 2.15 4.83 -20.46
N ARG A 516 0.93 4.32 -20.35
CA ARG A 516 0.03 4.53 -19.22
C ARG A 516 -0.66 3.23 -18.82
N GLY A 517 -0.97 3.13 -17.53
CA GLY A 517 -1.78 2.05 -16.98
C GLY A 517 -3.26 2.31 -17.16
N PHE A 518 -4.03 1.27 -17.47
CA PHE A 518 -5.45 1.36 -17.79
C PHE A 518 -6.27 0.35 -17.00
N PHE A 519 -7.47 0.77 -16.62
CA PHE A 519 -8.61 -0.13 -16.42
C PHE A 519 -9.58 0.04 -17.59
N ASN A 520 -9.82 -1.06 -18.34
CA ASN A 520 -10.57 -1.05 -19.59
C ASN A 520 -9.97 -0.04 -20.60
N GLU A 521 -10.64 1.10 -20.84
CA GLU A 521 -10.19 2.15 -21.76
C GLU A 521 -9.84 3.46 -21.02
N SER A 522 -9.83 3.44 -19.67
CA SER A 522 -9.60 4.62 -18.84
C SER A 522 -8.21 4.59 -18.19
N THR A 523 -7.52 5.73 -18.26
CA THR A 523 -6.29 5.99 -17.53
C THR A 523 -6.49 7.18 -16.61
N TRP A 524 -6.37 6.95 -15.30
CA TRP A 524 -6.72 7.97 -14.31
C TRP A 524 -5.69 9.09 -14.21
N HIS A 525 -6.18 10.30 -13.98
CA HIS A 525 -5.38 11.47 -13.66
C HIS A 525 -5.96 12.20 -12.44
N ALA A 526 -5.15 12.32 -11.38
CA ALA A 526 -5.55 13.03 -10.17
C ALA A 526 -5.86 14.51 -10.42
N ASN A 527 -7.10 14.93 -10.19
CA ASN A 527 -7.41 16.35 -10.11
C ASN A 527 -7.27 16.84 -8.65
N ALA A 528 -6.06 17.21 -8.28
CA ALA A 528 -5.73 17.61 -6.90
C ALA A 528 -6.47 18.86 -6.41
N THR A 529 -6.97 19.71 -7.30
CA THR A 529 -7.69 20.94 -6.94
C THR A 529 -9.21 20.77 -6.89
N HIS A 530 -9.73 19.74 -7.55
CA HIS A 530 -11.16 19.45 -7.56
C HIS A 530 -11.40 17.93 -7.56
N PRO A 531 -11.21 17.27 -6.39
CA PRO A 531 -11.36 15.83 -6.22
C PRO A 531 -12.68 15.28 -6.74
N SER A 532 -12.70 14.03 -7.12
CA SER A 532 -13.89 13.37 -7.69
C SER A 532 -15.11 13.44 -6.76
N LEU A 533 -14.90 13.30 -5.45
CA LEU A 533 -15.97 13.44 -4.46
C LEU A 533 -16.59 14.85 -4.51
N TYR A 534 -15.79 15.91 -4.62
CA TYR A 534 -16.28 17.30 -4.71
C TYR A 534 -17.01 17.53 -6.04
N ARG A 535 -16.48 17.01 -7.15
CA ARG A 535 -17.13 17.05 -8.46
C ARG A 535 -18.50 16.36 -8.43
N PHE A 536 -18.62 15.24 -7.74
CA PHE A 536 -19.88 14.55 -7.55
C PHE A 536 -20.87 15.36 -6.71
N LEU A 537 -20.42 15.96 -5.60
CA LEU A 537 -21.26 16.78 -4.72
C LEU A 537 -21.73 18.09 -5.39
N ASP A 538 -20.88 18.64 -6.26
CA ASP A 538 -21.22 19.86 -7.04
C ASP A 538 -22.04 19.55 -8.30
N ALA A 539 -22.14 18.27 -8.69
CA ALA A 539 -22.86 17.88 -9.89
C ALA A 539 -24.37 18.12 -9.75
N LYS A 540 -25.00 18.47 -10.86
CA LYS A 540 -26.46 18.54 -10.90
C LYS A 540 -27.06 17.14 -10.67
N PRO A 541 -28.21 17.03 -9.99
CA PRO A 541 -28.84 15.73 -9.72
C PRO A 541 -29.03 14.84 -10.95
N GLU A 542 -29.25 15.44 -12.12
CA GLU A 542 -29.43 14.72 -13.38
C GLU A 542 -28.14 14.01 -13.84
N LEU A 543 -26.97 14.54 -13.48
CA LEU A 543 -25.67 13.97 -13.84
C LEU A 543 -25.25 12.83 -12.91
N SER A 544 -25.80 12.79 -11.69
CA SER A 544 -25.55 11.74 -10.70
C SER A 544 -26.65 10.67 -10.67
N SER A 545 -27.74 10.83 -11.43
CA SER A 545 -28.83 9.84 -11.48
C SER A 545 -28.51 8.64 -12.36
N LEU A 546 -28.68 7.44 -11.80
CA LEU A 546 -28.57 6.17 -12.53
C LEU A 546 -29.92 5.71 -13.04
N GLU A 547 -29.92 5.14 -14.26
CA GLU A 547 -31.07 4.45 -14.85
C GLU A 547 -31.18 3.00 -14.33
N THR A 548 -30.04 2.39 -13.99
CA THR A 548 -29.90 1.03 -13.45
C THR A 548 -29.23 1.07 -12.07
N PRO A 549 -29.37 0.03 -11.22
CA PRO A 549 -28.76 -0.01 -9.91
C PRO A 549 -27.22 0.04 -9.90
N LEU A 550 -26.59 -0.35 -11.00
CA LEU A 550 -25.15 -0.28 -11.24
C LEU A 550 -24.88 0.23 -12.64
N ALA A 551 -24.04 1.23 -12.80
CA ALA A 551 -23.61 1.74 -14.10
C ALA A 551 -22.29 2.53 -14.00
N ILE A 552 -21.61 2.70 -15.13
CA ILE A 552 -20.54 3.66 -15.28
C ILE A 552 -21.16 5.06 -15.35
N ASN A 553 -20.71 5.99 -14.52
CA ASN A 553 -21.16 7.38 -14.55
C ASN A 553 -20.29 8.20 -15.50
N ASP A 554 -20.66 8.20 -16.78
CA ASP A 554 -20.02 9.01 -17.83
C ASP A 554 -20.69 10.39 -18.03
N LYS A 555 -21.68 10.74 -17.19
CA LYS A 555 -22.35 12.04 -17.21
C LYS A 555 -21.65 13.08 -16.33
N ALA A 556 -21.17 12.66 -15.15
CA ALA A 556 -20.49 13.54 -14.20
C ALA A 556 -18.95 13.41 -14.29
N PHE A 557 -18.45 12.35 -14.89
CA PHE A 557 -17.04 12.03 -14.95
C PHE A 557 -16.59 11.76 -16.40
N ASP A 558 -15.35 12.10 -16.69
CA ASP A 558 -14.74 11.79 -17.99
C ASP A 558 -14.29 10.32 -18.01
N LYS A 559 -14.98 9.48 -18.78
CA LYS A 559 -14.71 8.05 -18.88
C LYS A 559 -13.30 7.69 -19.37
N GLU A 560 -12.59 8.62 -20.02
CA GLU A 560 -11.22 8.40 -20.48
C GLU A 560 -10.20 8.56 -19.35
N HIS A 561 -10.54 9.38 -18.33
CA HIS A 561 -9.64 9.74 -17.22
C HIS A 561 -10.21 9.46 -15.83
N ASP A 562 -11.53 9.22 -15.71
CA ASP A 562 -12.20 8.97 -14.45
C ASP A 562 -13.18 7.79 -14.61
N PHE A 563 -12.68 6.58 -14.55
CA PHE A 563 -13.56 5.41 -14.58
C PHE A 563 -14.28 5.27 -13.23
N VAL A 564 -15.52 5.76 -13.15
CA VAL A 564 -16.36 5.70 -11.94
C VAL A 564 -17.51 4.75 -12.15
N LEU A 565 -17.50 3.63 -11.43
CA LEU A 565 -18.60 2.69 -11.35
C LEU A 565 -19.50 3.10 -10.18
N GLN A 566 -20.74 3.49 -10.45
CA GLN A 566 -21.68 4.00 -9.46
C GLN A 566 -22.76 2.98 -9.13
N THR A 567 -23.07 2.83 -7.83
CA THR A 567 -24.18 2.00 -7.34
C THR A 567 -25.30 2.83 -6.73
N LYS A 568 -26.50 2.23 -6.73
CA LYS A 568 -27.65 2.68 -5.98
C LYS A 568 -28.14 1.55 -5.08
N GLY A 569 -28.28 1.84 -3.78
CA GLY A 569 -28.51 0.82 -2.75
C GLY A 569 -27.31 -0.07 -2.52
N ILE A 570 -27.43 -0.97 -1.55
CA ILE A 570 -26.43 -2.00 -1.27
C ILE A 570 -26.43 -3.02 -2.40
N ARG A 571 -25.25 -3.30 -2.96
CA ARG A 571 -25.06 -4.27 -4.05
C ARG A 571 -23.94 -5.24 -3.71
N THR A 572 -24.14 -6.49 -4.02
CA THR A 572 -23.06 -7.50 -4.02
C THR A 572 -22.59 -7.68 -5.46
N VAL A 573 -21.31 -7.38 -5.70
CA VAL A 573 -20.76 -7.34 -7.06
C VAL A 573 -19.59 -8.32 -7.17
N ASP A 574 -19.65 -9.19 -8.19
CA ASP A 574 -18.48 -9.95 -8.63
C ASP A 574 -17.66 -9.08 -9.59
N ILE A 575 -16.44 -8.76 -9.18
CA ILE A 575 -15.47 -8.01 -9.99
C ILE A 575 -14.46 -9.02 -10.53
N SER A 576 -14.48 -9.25 -11.83
CA SER A 576 -13.51 -10.08 -12.54
C SER A 576 -12.39 -9.19 -13.06
N ILE A 577 -11.20 -9.30 -12.47
CA ILE A 577 -10.01 -8.57 -12.89
C ILE A 577 -9.19 -9.49 -13.78
N ASN A 578 -9.00 -9.11 -15.03
CA ASN A 578 -8.21 -9.85 -16.00
C ASN A 578 -6.97 -9.03 -16.37
N ASN A 579 -5.80 -9.56 -16.02
CA ASN A 579 -4.53 -8.90 -16.26
C ASN A 579 -4.00 -9.27 -17.65
N PHE A 580 -3.84 -8.28 -18.53
CA PHE A 580 -3.28 -8.41 -19.87
C PHE A 580 -1.81 -8.00 -19.95
N ASP A 581 -1.23 -7.61 -18.81
CA ASP A 581 0.17 -7.27 -18.67
C ASP A 581 0.99 -8.50 -18.24
N ASP A 582 2.29 -8.50 -18.47
CA ASP A 582 3.21 -9.57 -18.06
C ASP A 582 3.65 -9.45 -16.59
N GLY A 583 3.47 -8.27 -15.98
CA GLY A 583 3.73 -8.00 -14.58
C GLY A 583 2.59 -8.43 -13.64
N ALA A 584 2.93 -8.70 -12.39
CA ALA A 584 1.96 -8.94 -11.33
C ALA A 584 1.46 -7.63 -10.73
N HIS A 585 0.16 -7.52 -10.51
CA HIS A 585 -0.49 -6.32 -9.95
C HIS A 585 -1.20 -6.64 -8.64
N PRO A 586 -0.74 -6.10 -7.48
CA PRO A 586 -1.50 -6.11 -6.24
C PRO A 586 -2.62 -5.04 -6.31
N PHE A 587 -3.86 -5.46 -6.51
CA PHE A 587 -5.02 -4.56 -6.55
C PHE A 587 -5.61 -4.38 -5.16
N HIS A 588 -5.71 -3.13 -4.72
CA HIS A 588 -6.28 -2.72 -3.45
C HIS A 588 -7.59 -1.98 -3.63
N LEU A 589 -8.59 -2.32 -2.79
CA LEU A 589 -9.88 -1.63 -2.72
C LEU A 589 -10.00 -0.90 -1.39
N HIS A 590 -10.17 0.42 -1.45
CA HIS A 590 -10.41 1.26 -0.29
C HIS A 590 -11.78 1.01 0.34
N GLY A 591 -11.88 1.18 1.64
CA GLY A 591 -13.13 1.17 2.40
C GLY A 591 -13.86 -0.17 2.50
N HIS A 592 -13.34 -1.24 1.90
CA HIS A 592 -13.98 -2.55 1.84
C HIS A 592 -12.98 -3.71 1.97
N LYS A 593 -13.48 -4.85 2.45
CA LYS A 593 -12.87 -6.16 2.21
C LYS A 593 -13.72 -6.93 1.22
N PHE A 594 -13.10 -7.68 0.36
CA PHE A 594 -13.75 -8.57 -0.59
C PHE A 594 -13.47 -10.04 -0.27
N PHE A 595 -14.36 -10.91 -0.72
CA PHE A 595 -14.19 -12.35 -0.73
C PHE A 595 -13.42 -12.76 -1.98
N LEU A 596 -12.35 -13.53 -1.83
CA LEU A 596 -11.62 -14.11 -2.95
C LEU A 596 -12.40 -15.33 -3.46
N VAL A 597 -13.10 -15.17 -4.59
CA VAL A 597 -13.99 -16.19 -5.13
C VAL A 597 -13.26 -17.16 -6.03
N ALA A 598 -12.37 -16.67 -6.88
CA ALA A 598 -11.60 -17.49 -7.79
C ALA A 598 -10.34 -16.79 -8.27
N GLN A 599 -9.29 -17.56 -8.54
CA GLN A 599 -8.07 -17.09 -9.20
C GLN A 599 -7.63 -18.13 -10.23
N GLY A 600 -7.07 -17.66 -11.34
CA GLY A 600 -6.47 -18.52 -12.36
C GLY A 600 -5.13 -17.99 -12.80
N ARG A 601 -4.15 -18.89 -12.91
CA ARG A 601 -2.77 -18.53 -13.30
C ARG A 601 -2.56 -18.44 -14.82
N SER A 602 -3.58 -18.76 -15.60
CA SER A 602 -3.54 -18.67 -17.06
C SER A 602 -4.95 -18.72 -17.65
N GLY A 603 -5.08 -18.36 -18.91
CA GLY A 603 -6.37 -18.37 -19.63
C GLY A 603 -7.26 -17.19 -19.26
N TYR A 604 -8.53 -17.31 -19.58
CA TYR A 604 -9.51 -16.26 -19.33
C TYR A 604 -10.38 -16.61 -18.12
N PRO A 605 -10.82 -15.58 -17.35
CA PRO A 605 -11.74 -15.80 -16.24
C PRO A 605 -13.09 -16.35 -16.73
N PRO A 606 -13.81 -17.07 -15.86
CA PRO A 606 -15.23 -17.32 -16.08
C PRO A 606 -15.99 -16.01 -16.33
N THR A 607 -16.91 -16.03 -17.27
CA THR A 607 -17.84 -14.92 -17.52
C THR A 607 -19.03 -15.01 -16.56
N ALA A 608 -19.85 -13.96 -16.48
CA ALA A 608 -21.10 -13.98 -15.72
C ALA A 608 -21.96 -15.24 -16.02
N ALA A 609 -22.02 -15.66 -17.28
CA ALA A 609 -22.82 -16.83 -17.70
C ALA A 609 -22.19 -18.19 -17.32
N THR A 610 -20.89 -18.24 -17.04
CA THR A 610 -20.15 -19.48 -16.79
C THR A 610 -19.62 -19.60 -15.36
N LEU A 611 -19.69 -18.53 -14.56
CA LEU A 611 -19.16 -18.51 -13.19
C LEU A 611 -19.87 -19.52 -12.29
N ASP A 612 -21.19 -19.62 -12.36
CA ASP A 612 -21.93 -20.60 -11.55
C ASP A 612 -21.49 -22.04 -11.82
N LYS A 613 -21.24 -22.37 -13.09
CA LYS A 613 -20.71 -23.68 -13.44
C LYS A 613 -19.32 -23.90 -12.89
N TYR A 614 -18.43 -22.90 -13.01
CA TYR A 614 -17.10 -22.94 -12.45
C TYR A 614 -17.12 -23.18 -10.94
N LEU A 615 -17.98 -22.45 -10.20
CA LEU A 615 -18.14 -22.58 -8.75
C LEU A 615 -18.72 -23.94 -8.32
N GLN A 616 -19.59 -24.56 -9.15
CA GLN A 616 -20.10 -25.91 -8.91
C GLN A 616 -19.00 -26.96 -9.11
N GLU A 617 -18.14 -26.81 -10.12
CA GLU A 617 -16.99 -27.69 -10.38
C GLU A 617 -15.92 -27.58 -9.28
N HIS A 618 -15.82 -26.43 -8.62
CA HIS A 618 -14.92 -26.15 -7.50
C HIS A 618 -15.73 -25.98 -6.20
N SER A 619 -16.53 -26.99 -5.87
CA SER A 619 -17.45 -26.94 -4.72
C SER A 619 -16.71 -26.65 -3.41
N GLY A 620 -17.29 -25.76 -2.57
CA GLY A 620 -16.73 -25.36 -1.28
C GLY A 620 -16.02 -24.00 -1.29
N ILE A 621 -15.63 -23.44 -2.42
CA ILE A 621 -14.98 -22.12 -2.49
C ILE A 621 -15.82 -21.04 -1.81
N LEU A 622 -17.15 -21.04 -2.03
CA LEU A 622 -18.06 -20.06 -1.45
C LEU A 622 -18.52 -20.38 -0.04
N ASP A 623 -18.04 -21.47 0.58
CA ASP A 623 -18.46 -21.78 1.94
C ASP A 623 -17.84 -20.82 2.96
N ASN A 624 -16.53 -20.62 2.90
CA ASN A 624 -15.79 -19.67 3.76
C ASN A 624 -14.55 -19.12 3.03
N PRO A 625 -14.71 -18.35 1.95
CA PRO A 625 -13.57 -17.84 1.19
C PRO A 625 -12.74 -16.84 1.98
N LEU A 626 -11.45 -16.77 1.66
CA LEU A 626 -10.56 -15.78 2.23
C LEU A 626 -11.08 -14.35 1.95
N ARG A 627 -11.04 -13.51 2.98
CA ARG A 627 -11.39 -12.09 2.88
C ARG A 627 -10.12 -11.27 3.01
N ARG A 628 -9.94 -10.30 2.12
CA ARG A 628 -8.80 -9.39 2.13
C ARG A 628 -9.15 -8.08 1.42
N ASP A 629 -8.29 -7.08 1.51
CA ASP A 629 -8.45 -5.80 0.81
C ASP A 629 -7.46 -5.63 -0.36
N THR A 630 -6.47 -6.50 -0.47
CA THR A 630 -5.44 -6.44 -1.52
C THR A 630 -5.25 -7.83 -2.13
N VAL A 631 -5.56 -7.98 -3.43
CA VAL A 631 -5.39 -9.24 -4.18
C VAL A 631 -4.36 -9.06 -5.28
N THR A 632 -3.44 -10.02 -5.39
CA THR A 632 -2.49 -10.03 -6.50
C THR A 632 -3.07 -10.78 -7.69
N VAL A 633 -2.99 -10.17 -8.88
CA VAL A 633 -3.27 -10.81 -10.15
C VAL A 633 -1.95 -10.93 -10.91
N GLU A 634 -1.45 -12.16 -11.04
CA GLU A 634 -0.18 -12.46 -11.71
C GLU A 634 -0.23 -12.05 -13.19
N GLY A 635 0.92 -11.99 -13.87
CA GLY A 635 0.97 -11.67 -15.30
C GLY A 635 0.15 -12.64 -16.15
N TYR A 636 -0.64 -12.12 -17.08
CA TYR A 636 -1.54 -12.88 -17.95
C TYR A 636 -2.50 -13.82 -17.21
N SER A 637 -2.88 -13.45 -16.01
CA SER A 637 -3.77 -14.19 -15.12
C SER A 637 -5.02 -13.40 -14.76
N TRP A 638 -5.83 -13.93 -13.85
CA TRP A 638 -7.08 -13.29 -13.45
C TRP A 638 -7.48 -13.63 -12.01
N ALA A 639 -8.28 -12.76 -11.41
CA ALA A 639 -8.97 -13.02 -10.16
C ALA A 639 -10.42 -12.57 -10.23
N ILE A 640 -11.31 -13.26 -9.52
CA ILE A 640 -12.68 -12.83 -9.27
C ILE A 640 -12.84 -12.59 -7.79
N VAL A 641 -13.18 -11.36 -7.43
CA VAL A 641 -13.46 -10.95 -6.08
C VAL A 641 -14.93 -10.56 -5.95
N ARG A 642 -15.58 -10.98 -4.84
CA ARG A 642 -16.96 -10.58 -4.52
C ARG A 642 -16.92 -9.55 -3.41
N VAL A 643 -17.48 -8.40 -3.66
CA VAL A 643 -17.55 -7.29 -2.69
C VAL A 643 -19.00 -6.96 -2.38
N VAL A 644 -19.30 -6.74 -1.11
CA VAL A 644 -20.57 -6.15 -0.66
C VAL A 644 -20.35 -4.64 -0.57
N LEU A 645 -20.98 -3.90 -1.45
CA LEU A 645 -20.89 -2.44 -1.51
C LEU A 645 -21.93 -1.82 -0.55
N ASP A 646 -21.63 -1.94 0.75
CA ASP A 646 -22.48 -1.49 1.85
C ASP A 646 -21.92 -0.28 2.62
N ASN A 647 -20.75 0.19 2.25
CA ASN A 647 -20.10 1.37 2.82
C ASN A 647 -20.25 2.57 1.89
N PRO A 648 -21.19 3.53 2.16
CA PRO A 648 -21.42 4.65 1.28
C PRO A 648 -20.18 5.53 1.13
N GLY A 649 -19.84 5.92 -0.10
CA GLY A 649 -18.68 6.75 -0.37
C GLY A 649 -18.15 6.63 -1.78
N LEU A 650 -17.10 7.39 -2.07
CA LEU A 650 -16.30 7.28 -3.27
C LEU A 650 -14.97 6.60 -2.93
N TRP A 651 -14.80 5.38 -3.39
CA TRP A 651 -13.70 4.50 -3.01
C TRP A 651 -12.80 4.18 -4.20
N THR A 652 -11.51 4.13 -3.95
CA THR A 652 -10.52 3.84 -4.99
C THR A 652 -10.28 2.34 -5.09
N LEU A 653 -10.22 1.81 -6.32
CA LEU A 653 -9.65 0.52 -6.66
C LEU A 653 -8.45 0.77 -7.56
N HIS A 654 -7.26 0.37 -7.13
CA HIS A 654 -6.04 0.67 -7.87
C HIS A 654 -4.97 -0.42 -7.73
N CYS A 655 -4.02 -0.46 -8.65
CA CYS A 655 -2.80 -1.23 -8.45
C CYS A 655 -1.96 -0.58 -7.35
N HIS A 656 -1.53 -1.35 -6.35
CA HIS A 656 -0.72 -0.82 -5.25
C HIS A 656 0.79 -0.82 -5.56
N ASN A 657 1.19 -1.28 -6.75
CA ASN A 657 2.48 -0.88 -7.31
C ASN A 657 2.40 0.64 -7.59
N THR A 658 3.21 1.42 -6.86
CA THR A 658 3.16 2.88 -6.89
C THR A 658 3.37 3.44 -8.30
N TRP A 659 4.28 2.84 -9.07
CA TRP A 659 4.57 3.27 -10.44
C TRP A 659 3.37 3.05 -11.36
N HIS A 660 2.66 1.93 -11.19
CA HIS A 660 1.47 1.61 -11.98
C HIS A 660 0.28 2.51 -11.64
N SER A 661 0.05 2.80 -10.35
CA SER A 661 -1.02 3.73 -9.96
C SER A 661 -0.75 5.15 -10.46
N GLU A 662 0.50 5.62 -10.36
CA GLU A 662 0.91 6.94 -10.87
C GLU A 662 0.86 7.02 -12.40
N SER A 663 0.98 5.88 -13.09
CA SER A 663 0.79 5.83 -14.54
C SER A 663 -0.68 5.82 -14.98
N GLY A 664 -1.64 5.67 -14.04
CA GLY A 664 -3.07 5.77 -14.30
C GLY A 664 -3.90 4.49 -14.04
N MET A 665 -3.31 3.42 -13.48
CA MET A 665 -4.02 2.16 -13.19
C MET A 665 -4.88 2.28 -11.92
N VAL A 666 -5.90 3.16 -12.00
CA VAL A 666 -6.82 3.54 -10.92
C VAL A 666 -8.24 3.63 -11.48
N MET A 667 -9.23 3.14 -10.74
CA MET A 667 -10.65 3.38 -10.96
C MET A 667 -11.36 3.69 -9.63
N GLN A 668 -12.62 4.07 -9.70
CA GLN A 668 -13.38 4.51 -8.53
C GLN A 668 -14.73 3.79 -8.44
N LEU A 669 -15.16 3.51 -7.22
CA LEU A 669 -16.48 2.97 -6.89
C LEU A 669 -17.26 4.03 -6.10
N LEU A 670 -18.31 4.59 -6.69
CA LEU A 670 -19.24 5.47 -6.00
C LEU A 670 -20.40 4.63 -5.45
N VAL A 671 -20.28 4.29 -4.18
CA VAL A 671 -21.15 3.34 -3.50
C VAL A 671 -22.33 4.06 -2.86
N GLN A 672 -23.57 3.55 -3.09
CA GLN A 672 -24.81 4.08 -2.53
C GLN A 672 -24.94 5.60 -2.70
N SER A 673 -24.85 6.04 -3.94
CA SER A 673 -24.80 7.46 -4.31
C SER A 673 -25.99 8.31 -3.87
N GLU A 674 -27.10 7.68 -3.46
CA GLU A 674 -28.29 8.34 -2.90
C GLU A 674 -28.21 8.67 -1.41
N VAL A 675 -27.21 8.13 -0.69
CA VAL A 675 -27.02 8.37 0.74
C VAL A 675 -26.35 9.73 0.94
N HIS A 676 -27.09 10.71 1.44
CA HIS A 676 -26.63 12.09 1.62
C HIS A 676 -25.71 12.31 2.84
N GLY A 677 -24.96 11.31 3.29
CA GLY A 677 -24.08 11.38 4.46
C GLY A 677 -22.63 11.82 4.20
N TYR A 678 -22.31 12.25 2.97
CA TYR A 678 -20.94 12.68 2.59
C TYR A 678 -20.53 14.07 3.09
N HIS A 679 -21.41 14.74 3.86
CA HIS A 679 -21.24 16.13 4.24
C HIS A 679 -20.70 16.25 5.67
N GLN A 680 -19.41 16.50 5.82
CA GLN A 680 -18.93 17.44 6.81
C GLN A 680 -18.80 18.79 6.13
N GLU A 681 -19.18 19.86 6.83
CA GLU A 681 -19.20 21.21 6.31
C GLU A 681 -17.85 21.57 5.70
N ARG A 682 -17.91 22.17 4.50
CA ARG A 682 -16.74 22.72 3.81
C ARG A 682 -16.35 24.02 4.54
N ASP A 683 -15.64 23.94 5.65
CA ASP A 683 -15.02 25.10 6.30
C ASP A 683 -13.51 25.12 6.11
#